data_3f48d43b42028b0205b38bc383de682f
#
_entry.id   3f48d43b42028b0205b38bc383de682f
#
_cell.length_a   1.000
_cell.length_b   1.000
_cell.length_c   1.000
_cell.angle_alpha   90.00
_cell.angle_beta   90.00
_cell.angle_gamma   90.00
#
_symmetry.space_group_name_H-M   'P 1'
#
loop_
_entity.id
_entity.type
_entity.pdbx_description
1 polymer ?
#
loop_
_entity_poly.entity_id
_entity_poly.type
_entity_poly.pdbx_seq_one_letter_code
_entity_poly.pdbx_strand_id
1 'polypeptide(L)'
;MVTLASDDLGSGVNMPERSSRSEEQGLFISYESKSGATVFTEAGVKAMYEMEDLVLKHADWPKYCFLDYTGAGDPTCSTPPTVKMMLNGATSQAAIDERLSQIAGNPAELFQWGFLLDENFGKEGSIVATIAQSGFFLGLPLKGYSSPGDDPTEQAKPGDTFLVDVSKILLQHLDMKAPWMMRSQYEDRAEVGDLDVSFWGFPIQINEWQSMQAKDISWVFFCLVSVGGYMYFHTGSGLYAAVGMTEIFLSMGVAGFFYRAIFQATYLAFMHILVLFVILGIGADDVFVFLDAFHQAESELQSVIAEPTLSQRMEYTAMRASKAIFATSFTTAIAFFSTAITPILPIHAFGIFAGLVILSLYAINVFVMPPTIAVFERYLRGKTLLELAGFCRKGKGEDDQPKEVTPRIKEGKTNMRPLEAFLYNRYHAFLSGPVKYAIVAVFIGLMAGGVYLATGLKPPEDSEQWFPSGHMHWRYVGDKSKKFKTASEDSNSFKVVLAYGLKDVDLSNVGKWKPDELGNVVYDDAFDFQTARAQQHIAETCRLLRSKKCSEVACSGGQLVKGGEVDCFIEDFYEWSWLGAEDPDCGGAKCKSFDIDNPLEGAEFLKQLHAFSGSSLASIRYPGTIGFESAESDKLKFVQVVVPTSIVPPVAPKDFKPVQEAWDSFMDERNRAGEESAPGVARGFAAGQSLFWLWART
;
A
#
# COMPACT_ATOMS: atom_id res chain seq x y z
N MET A 1 1.34 -10.34 12.79
CA MET A 1 1.17 -9.36 13.85
C MET A 1 0.10 -8.41 13.40
N VAL A 2 -1.02 -8.41 14.05
CA VAL A 2 -2.18 -7.61 13.68
C VAL A 2 -1.88 -6.18 14.10
N THR A 3 -1.87 -5.25 13.17
CA THR A 3 -2.11 -3.84 13.48
C THR A 3 -3.55 -3.81 13.98
N LEU A 4 -3.74 -3.75 15.28
CA LEU A 4 -5.06 -3.51 15.84
C LEU A 4 -5.39 -2.06 15.53
N ALA A 5 -6.08 -1.81 14.42
CA ALA A 5 -6.80 -0.57 14.27
C ALA A 5 -7.83 -0.50 15.40
N SER A 6 -8.15 0.69 15.88
CA SER A 6 -9.20 0.87 16.91
C SER A 6 -10.52 0.23 16.49
N ASP A 7 -10.73 0.04 15.19
CA ASP A 7 -11.90 -0.59 14.58
C ASP A 7 -11.94 -2.13 14.76
N ASP A 8 -10.78 -2.79 14.92
CA ASP A 8 -10.69 -4.26 15.03
C ASP A 8 -11.06 -4.78 16.42
N LEU A 9 -10.94 -3.96 17.46
CA LEU A 9 -11.24 -4.35 18.84
C LEU A 9 -12.74 -4.29 19.18
N GLY A 10 -13.54 -3.69 18.32
CA GLY A 10 -15.00 -3.55 18.51
C GLY A 10 -15.84 -4.74 18.08
N SER A 11 -15.25 -5.87 17.63
CA SER A 11 -16.02 -7.07 17.25
C SER A 11 -16.67 -7.70 18.49
N GLY A 12 -17.92 -7.40 18.70
CA GLY A 12 -18.74 -7.88 19.85
C GLY A 12 -19.57 -6.79 20.53
N VAL A 13 -19.33 -5.52 20.22
CA VAL A 13 -20.15 -4.40 20.71
C VAL A 13 -21.16 -4.03 19.61
N ASN A 14 -22.45 -4.08 19.93
CA ASN A 14 -23.49 -3.67 19.01
C ASN A 14 -23.59 -2.14 19.00
N MET A 15 -22.87 -1.50 18.08
CA MET A 15 -22.84 -0.04 17.94
C MET A 15 -24.06 0.44 17.14
N PRO A 16 -24.59 1.65 17.43
CA PRO A 16 -25.58 2.27 16.57
C PRO A 16 -25.04 2.47 15.14
N GLU A 17 -25.96 2.40 14.15
CA GLU A 17 -25.59 2.58 12.74
C GLU A 17 -24.89 3.93 12.54
N ARG A 18 -23.72 3.92 11.88
CA ARG A 18 -22.93 5.10 11.52
C ARG A 18 -22.61 6.05 12.70
N SER A 19 -22.47 5.49 13.90
CA SER A 19 -22.16 6.23 15.13
C SER A 19 -20.67 6.51 15.34
N SER A 20 -19.79 5.94 14.53
CA SER A 20 -18.35 6.16 14.53
C SER A 20 -17.91 6.76 13.20
N ARG A 21 -16.93 7.68 13.24
CA ARG A 21 -16.28 8.17 12.02
C ARG A 21 -15.29 7.14 11.50
N SER A 22 -15.34 6.87 10.20
CA SER A 22 -14.27 6.07 9.57
C SER A 22 -13.05 6.96 9.32
N GLU A 23 -11.90 6.60 9.87
CA GLU A 23 -10.64 7.31 9.62
C GLU A 23 -10.15 7.09 8.18
N GLU A 24 -10.39 5.90 7.60
CA GLU A 24 -9.95 5.55 6.26
C GLU A 24 -10.88 6.09 5.16
N GLN A 25 -12.17 6.26 5.45
CA GLN A 25 -13.17 6.73 4.51
C GLN A 25 -13.43 8.24 4.65
N GLY A 26 -12.36 9.01 4.58
CA GLY A 26 -12.41 10.46 4.57
C GLY A 26 -12.13 11.03 3.17
N LEU A 27 -12.80 12.15 2.84
CA LEU A 27 -12.50 13.00 1.70
C LEU A 27 -12.07 14.36 2.19
N PHE A 28 -10.89 14.79 1.81
CA PHE A 28 -10.37 16.12 2.10
C PHE A 28 -10.23 16.91 0.80
N ILE A 29 -10.74 18.15 0.78
CA ILE A 29 -10.58 19.07 -0.34
C ILE A 29 -9.76 20.24 0.16
N SER A 30 -8.59 20.49 -0.40
CA SER A 30 -7.70 21.59 -0.06
C SER A 30 -7.71 22.66 -1.12
N TYR A 31 -7.65 23.90 -0.68
CA TYR A 31 -7.68 25.12 -1.46
C TYR A 31 -6.45 25.94 -1.13
N GLU A 32 -5.55 26.13 -2.07
CA GLU A 32 -4.29 26.87 -1.88
C GLU A 32 -4.25 28.08 -2.80
N SER A 33 -3.86 29.24 -2.28
CA SER A 33 -3.70 30.45 -3.09
C SER A 33 -2.46 30.36 -3.97
N LYS A 34 -2.59 30.58 -5.28
CA LYS A 34 -1.47 30.65 -6.23
C LYS A 34 -0.64 31.93 -6.06
N SER A 35 -1.28 33.00 -5.66
CA SER A 35 -0.62 34.29 -5.43
C SER A 35 0.10 34.37 -4.07
N GLY A 36 -0.13 33.39 -3.17
CA GLY A 36 0.35 33.46 -1.79
C GLY A 36 -0.41 34.44 -0.90
N ALA A 37 -1.51 35.03 -1.41
CA ALA A 37 -2.44 35.82 -0.64
C ALA A 37 -3.41 34.96 0.15
N THR A 38 -4.37 35.56 0.86
CA THR A 38 -5.40 34.79 1.57
C THR A 38 -6.32 34.06 0.58
N VAL A 39 -6.68 32.81 0.91
CA VAL A 39 -7.69 32.04 0.16
C VAL A 39 -9.12 32.56 0.42
N PHE A 40 -9.34 33.32 1.51
CA PHE A 40 -10.63 33.80 1.93
C PHE A 40 -11.01 35.12 1.25
N THR A 41 -11.04 35.11 -0.07
CA THR A 41 -11.64 36.13 -0.90
C THR A 41 -13.08 35.77 -1.21
N GLU A 42 -13.96 36.78 -1.50
CA GLU A 42 -15.35 36.50 -1.87
C GLU A 42 -15.48 35.49 -3.01
N ALA A 43 -14.64 35.61 -4.04
CA ALA A 43 -14.62 34.68 -5.16
C ALA A 43 -14.09 33.29 -4.73
N GLY A 44 -13.05 33.25 -3.89
CA GLY A 44 -12.47 32.02 -3.36
C GLY A 44 -13.45 31.23 -2.48
N VAL A 45 -14.10 31.91 -1.55
CA VAL A 45 -15.10 31.31 -0.66
C VAL A 45 -16.29 30.77 -1.44
N LYS A 46 -16.75 31.50 -2.47
CA LYS A 46 -17.80 30.98 -3.35
C LYS A 46 -17.40 29.70 -4.07
N ALA A 47 -16.21 29.67 -4.61
CA ALA A 47 -15.69 28.45 -5.25
C ALA A 47 -15.56 27.27 -4.27
N MET A 48 -15.10 27.52 -3.03
CA MET A 48 -15.06 26.49 -1.98
C MET A 48 -16.44 25.93 -1.69
N TYR A 49 -17.45 26.81 -1.52
CA TYR A 49 -18.83 26.39 -1.26
C TYR A 49 -19.42 25.56 -2.42
N GLU A 50 -19.13 25.93 -3.66
CA GLU A 50 -19.55 25.14 -4.82
C GLU A 50 -18.97 23.73 -4.78
N MET A 51 -17.69 23.57 -4.44
CA MET A 51 -17.04 22.26 -4.29
C MET A 51 -17.65 21.43 -3.15
N GLU A 52 -17.87 22.04 -1.99
CA GLU A 52 -18.51 21.37 -0.84
C GLU A 52 -19.94 20.94 -1.16
N ASP A 53 -20.71 21.80 -1.85
CA ASP A 53 -22.08 21.50 -2.25
C ASP A 53 -22.18 20.32 -3.24
N LEU A 54 -21.17 20.05 -4.06
CA LEU A 54 -21.13 18.86 -4.91
C LEU A 54 -21.12 17.56 -4.09
N VAL A 55 -20.42 17.56 -2.96
CA VAL A 55 -20.39 16.41 -2.06
C VAL A 55 -21.69 16.29 -1.26
N LEU A 56 -22.10 17.37 -0.61
CA LEU A 56 -23.24 17.38 0.31
C LEU A 56 -24.59 17.17 -0.38
N LYS A 57 -24.73 17.61 -1.63
CA LYS A 57 -25.95 17.44 -2.44
C LYS A 57 -25.97 16.14 -3.23
N HIS A 58 -24.94 15.30 -3.11
CA HIS A 58 -24.94 13.99 -3.75
C HIS A 58 -26.08 13.14 -3.19
N ALA A 59 -26.82 12.43 -4.07
CA ALA A 59 -27.99 11.67 -3.69
C ALA A 59 -27.74 10.58 -2.63
N ASP A 60 -26.52 10.06 -2.60
CA ASP A 60 -26.11 8.99 -1.69
C ASP A 60 -25.40 9.49 -0.41
N TRP A 61 -25.10 10.80 -0.30
CA TRP A 61 -24.51 11.35 0.92
C TRP A 61 -25.29 10.97 2.19
N PRO A 62 -26.63 11.07 2.24
CA PRO A 62 -27.38 10.68 3.43
C PRO A 62 -27.30 9.21 3.82
N LYS A 63 -26.83 8.33 2.90
CA LYS A 63 -26.68 6.88 3.17
C LYS A 63 -25.38 6.56 3.90
N TYR A 64 -24.34 7.40 3.75
CA TYR A 64 -23.00 7.10 4.21
C TYR A 64 -22.44 8.11 5.21
N CYS A 65 -23.07 9.28 5.38
CA CYS A 65 -22.62 10.29 6.33
C CYS A 65 -22.56 9.75 7.76
N PHE A 66 -21.62 10.25 8.54
CA PHE A 66 -21.59 10.04 9.99
C PHE A 66 -22.86 10.62 10.63
N LEU A 67 -23.49 9.88 11.54
CA LEU A 67 -24.77 10.30 12.17
C LEU A 67 -24.54 10.96 13.53
N ASP A 68 -25.32 12.00 13.77
CA ASP A 68 -25.41 12.66 15.06
C ASP A 68 -26.62 12.12 15.83
N TYR A 69 -26.36 11.56 17.02
CA TYR A 69 -27.33 10.97 17.93
C TYR A 69 -27.67 11.89 19.12
N THR A 70 -27.12 13.10 19.18
CA THR A 70 -27.30 14.01 20.32
C THR A 70 -28.66 14.71 20.33
N GLY A 71 -29.41 14.65 19.23
CA GLY A 71 -30.73 15.29 19.10
C GLY A 71 -31.88 14.42 19.62
N ALA A 72 -32.96 15.05 20.11
CA ALA A 72 -34.20 14.37 20.44
C ALA A 72 -35.00 14.06 19.17
N GLY A 73 -34.72 12.95 18.50
CA GLY A 73 -35.38 12.51 17.25
C GLY A 73 -34.57 11.44 16.53
N ASP A 74 -34.97 11.10 15.29
CA ASP A 74 -34.20 10.21 14.45
C ASP A 74 -32.82 10.84 14.16
N PRO A 75 -31.73 10.02 14.16
CA PRO A 75 -30.38 10.53 13.94
C PRO A 75 -30.25 11.13 12.54
N THR A 76 -29.58 12.28 12.47
CA THR A 76 -29.36 13.01 11.21
C THR A 76 -27.87 13.01 10.84
N CYS A 77 -27.55 13.27 9.56
CA CYS A 77 -26.17 13.46 9.17
C CYS A 77 -25.51 14.54 10.01
N SER A 78 -24.41 14.19 10.68
CA SER A 78 -23.56 15.16 11.34
C SER A 78 -23.01 16.16 10.31
N THR A 79 -22.96 17.43 10.69
CA THR A 79 -22.41 18.46 9.81
C THR A 79 -20.90 18.25 9.66
N PRO A 80 -20.39 18.02 8.45
CA PRO A 80 -18.96 17.81 8.26
C PRO A 80 -18.18 19.11 8.48
N PRO A 81 -16.93 19.03 8.96
CA PRO A 81 -16.08 20.21 9.15
C PRO A 81 -15.65 20.78 7.80
N THR A 82 -16.38 21.75 7.32
CA THR A 82 -16.16 22.42 6.04
C THR A 82 -15.90 23.91 6.23
N VAL A 83 -15.32 24.55 5.21
CA VAL A 83 -15.11 26.00 5.21
C VAL A 83 -16.47 26.75 5.31
N LYS A 84 -17.50 26.22 4.66
CA LYS A 84 -18.85 26.79 4.73
C LYS A 84 -19.42 26.78 6.14
N MET A 85 -19.21 25.68 6.87
CA MET A 85 -19.62 25.59 8.27
C MET A 85 -18.79 26.51 9.16
N MET A 86 -17.50 26.54 9.00
CA MET A 86 -16.58 27.39 9.75
C MET A 86 -16.93 28.88 9.59
N LEU A 87 -17.25 29.29 8.38
CA LEU A 87 -17.63 30.68 8.07
C LEU A 87 -19.12 30.98 8.29
N ASN A 88 -19.92 30.05 8.84
CA ASN A 88 -21.38 30.20 9.01
C ASN A 88 -22.11 30.61 7.72
N GLY A 89 -21.61 30.19 6.56
CA GLY A 89 -22.19 30.55 5.25
C GLY A 89 -21.95 31.99 4.80
N ALA A 90 -21.01 32.72 5.41
CA ALA A 90 -20.66 34.07 5.01
C ALA A 90 -20.18 34.14 3.54
N THR A 91 -20.69 35.12 2.77
CA THR A 91 -20.36 35.26 1.34
C THR A 91 -19.79 36.62 0.99
N SER A 92 -20.03 37.67 1.81
CA SER A 92 -19.43 38.99 1.61
C SER A 92 -18.11 39.12 2.31
N GLN A 93 -17.15 39.86 1.73
CA GLN A 93 -15.81 40.00 2.31
C GLN A 93 -15.83 40.50 3.76
N ALA A 94 -16.68 41.47 4.07
CA ALA A 94 -16.80 42.00 5.43
C ALA A 94 -17.26 40.95 6.46
N ALA A 95 -18.22 40.09 6.10
CA ALA A 95 -18.72 39.03 6.97
C ALA A 95 -17.68 37.90 7.11
N ILE A 96 -16.90 37.60 6.05
CA ILE A 96 -15.80 36.64 6.08
C ILE A 96 -14.70 37.11 7.03
N ASP A 97 -14.25 38.35 6.88
CA ASP A 97 -13.19 38.94 7.70
C ASP A 97 -13.60 39.04 9.19
N GLU A 98 -14.86 39.40 9.45
CA GLU A 98 -15.43 39.44 10.79
C GLU A 98 -15.41 38.05 11.43
N ARG A 99 -15.85 37.01 10.70
CA ARG A 99 -15.88 35.64 11.21
C ARG A 99 -14.47 35.08 11.44
N LEU A 100 -13.53 35.31 10.53
CA LEU A 100 -12.13 34.91 10.68
C LEU A 100 -11.47 35.59 11.90
N SER A 101 -11.82 36.89 12.15
CA SER A 101 -11.32 37.62 13.33
C SER A 101 -11.89 37.04 14.63
N GLN A 102 -13.14 36.59 14.65
CA GLN A 102 -13.73 35.89 15.81
C GLN A 102 -12.99 34.57 16.08
N ILE A 103 -12.74 33.76 15.05
CA ILE A 103 -12.01 32.49 15.18
C ILE A 103 -10.58 32.73 15.68
N ALA A 104 -9.85 33.69 15.10
CA ALA A 104 -8.49 34.02 15.48
C ALA A 104 -8.38 34.58 16.91
N GLY A 105 -9.41 35.29 17.37
CA GLY A 105 -9.46 35.89 18.72
C GLY A 105 -9.96 34.96 19.82
N ASN A 106 -10.53 33.80 19.50
CA ASN A 106 -11.10 32.87 20.46
C ASN A 106 -10.32 31.54 20.46
N PRO A 107 -9.58 31.22 21.51
CA PRO A 107 -8.79 29.96 21.56
C PRO A 107 -9.61 28.67 21.37
N ALA A 108 -10.86 28.63 21.86
CA ALA A 108 -11.73 27.47 21.71
C ALA A 108 -12.19 27.28 20.25
N GLU A 109 -12.53 28.37 19.54
CA GLU A 109 -12.87 28.29 18.13
C GLU A 109 -11.65 28.01 17.27
N LEU A 110 -10.48 28.55 17.61
CA LEU A 110 -9.23 28.28 16.95
C LEU A 110 -8.81 26.81 17.11
N PHE A 111 -9.06 26.22 18.27
CA PHE A 111 -8.88 24.78 18.47
C PHE A 111 -9.86 23.96 17.64
N GLN A 112 -11.12 24.36 17.58
CA GLN A 112 -12.17 23.67 16.84
C GLN A 112 -11.95 23.69 15.32
N TRP A 113 -11.50 24.82 14.75
CA TRP A 113 -11.41 25.03 13.30
C TRP A 113 -10.00 25.09 12.76
N GLY A 114 -8.99 25.17 13.64
CA GLY A 114 -7.59 25.35 13.25
C GLY A 114 -7.05 24.29 12.30
N PHE A 115 -7.55 23.06 12.39
CA PHE A 115 -7.14 21.97 11.49
C PHE A 115 -7.61 22.16 10.04
N LEU A 116 -8.54 23.07 9.78
CA LEU A 116 -8.95 23.44 8.42
C LEU A 116 -8.06 24.53 7.81
N LEU A 117 -7.18 25.15 8.60
CA LEU A 117 -6.43 26.34 8.26
C LEU A 117 -4.92 26.09 8.32
N ASP A 118 -4.15 26.96 7.69
CA ASP A 118 -2.69 26.86 7.75
C ASP A 118 -2.16 27.14 9.17
N GLU A 119 -0.93 26.69 9.43
CA GLU A 119 -0.29 26.79 10.74
C GLU A 119 -0.03 28.23 11.21
N ASN A 120 -0.07 29.21 10.31
CA ASN A 120 0.20 30.62 10.61
C ASN A 120 -1.08 31.39 10.97
N PHE A 121 -2.25 30.82 10.69
CA PHE A 121 -3.53 31.44 11.04
C PHE A 121 -3.67 31.56 12.57
N GLY A 122 -4.07 32.74 13.01
CA GLY A 122 -4.25 33.07 14.43
C GLY A 122 -2.95 33.41 15.17
N LYS A 123 -1.76 33.18 14.59
CA LYS A 123 -0.50 33.66 15.18
C LYS A 123 -0.47 35.19 15.13
N GLU A 124 -0.20 35.82 16.28
CA GLU A 124 -0.18 37.30 16.42
C GLU A 124 -1.48 37.97 15.94
N GLY A 125 -2.62 37.24 15.97
CA GLY A 125 -3.91 37.80 15.52
C GLY A 125 -4.10 37.85 13.99
N SER A 126 -3.24 37.18 13.22
CA SER A 126 -3.33 37.10 11.76
C SER A 126 -4.59 36.34 11.33
N ILE A 127 -5.37 36.94 10.43
CA ILE A 127 -6.54 36.32 9.77
C ILE A 127 -6.22 35.83 8.36
N VAL A 128 -4.95 35.88 7.95
CA VAL A 128 -4.50 35.44 6.63
C VAL A 128 -4.23 33.94 6.66
N ALA A 129 -4.89 33.21 5.77
CA ALA A 129 -4.59 31.81 5.50
C ALA A 129 -4.30 31.63 3.99
N THR A 130 -3.16 31.03 3.68
CA THR A 130 -2.74 30.77 2.30
C THR A 130 -3.25 29.45 1.78
N ILE A 131 -3.69 28.58 2.69
CA ILE A 131 -4.31 27.28 2.40
C ILE A 131 -5.46 27.04 3.39
N ALA A 132 -6.54 26.43 2.90
CA ALA A 132 -7.65 25.94 3.71
C ALA A 132 -8.08 24.55 3.21
N GLN A 133 -8.77 23.79 4.04
CA GLN A 133 -9.33 22.50 3.65
C GLN A 133 -10.74 22.29 4.20
N SER A 134 -11.46 21.37 3.56
CA SER A 134 -12.76 20.87 4.03
C SER A 134 -12.67 19.34 4.15
N GLY A 135 -13.20 18.78 5.23
CA GLY A 135 -13.19 17.35 5.51
C GLY A 135 -14.59 16.75 5.50
N PHE A 136 -14.73 15.59 4.85
CA PHE A 136 -15.98 14.82 4.80
C PHE A 136 -15.68 13.42 5.29
N PHE A 137 -16.41 12.96 6.31
CA PHE A 137 -16.19 11.65 6.91
C PHE A 137 -17.42 10.77 6.77
N LEU A 138 -17.22 9.51 6.41
CA LEU A 138 -18.28 8.52 6.39
C LEU A 138 -18.46 7.90 7.77
N GLY A 139 -19.64 7.39 8.04
CA GLY A 139 -20.00 6.76 9.31
C GLY A 139 -20.00 5.24 9.22
N LEU A 140 -19.55 4.58 10.29
CA LEU A 140 -19.59 3.14 10.50
C LEU A 140 -20.19 2.84 11.89
N PRO A 141 -20.72 1.64 12.17
CA PRO A 141 -20.98 0.54 11.22
C PRO A 141 -22.14 0.85 10.28
N LEU A 142 -22.14 0.22 9.10
CA LEU A 142 -23.28 0.30 8.19
C LEU A 142 -24.41 -0.62 8.68
N LYS A 143 -25.62 -0.38 8.17
CA LYS A 143 -26.80 -1.18 8.52
C LYS A 143 -26.58 -2.67 8.27
N GLY A 144 -26.77 -3.46 9.32
CA GLY A 144 -26.61 -4.91 9.28
C GLY A 144 -25.29 -5.41 9.87
N TYR A 145 -24.40 -4.51 10.26
CA TYR A 145 -23.15 -4.83 10.97
C TYR A 145 -23.22 -4.37 12.42
N SER A 146 -22.54 -5.11 13.30
CA SER A 146 -22.57 -4.84 14.74
C SER A 146 -21.53 -3.80 15.18
N SER A 147 -20.42 -3.68 14.44
CA SER A 147 -19.34 -2.74 14.73
C SER A 147 -18.57 -2.39 13.45
N PRO A 148 -17.73 -1.35 13.45
CA PRO A 148 -16.80 -1.06 12.32
C PRO A 148 -15.87 -2.22 11.97
N GLY A 149 -15.46 -3.04 12.94
CA GLY A 149 -14.62 -4.22 12.75
C GLY A 149 -15.35 -5.48 12.27
N ASP A 150 -16.68 -5.45 12.13
CA ASP A 150 -17.48 -6.56 11.64
C ASP A 150 -17.43 -6.61 10.11
N ASP A 151 -16.64 -7.53 9.55
CA ASP A 151 -16.34 -7.66 8.13
C ASP A 151 -15.91 -6.32 7.47
N PRO A 152 -14.81 -5.71 7.93
CA PRO A 152 -14.43 -4.35 7.55
C PRO A 152 -14.27 -4.19 6.04
N THR A 153 -13.79 -5.22 5.35
CA THR A 153 -13.58 -5.19 3.90
C THR A 153 -14.90 -5.08 3.12
N GLU A 154 -15.91 -5.88 3.48
CA GLU A 154 -17.21 -5.83 2.81
C GLU A 154 -17.99 -4.57 3.20
N GLN A 155 -17.86 -4.15 4.45
CA GLN A 155 -18.53 -2.97 4.97
C GLN A 155 -17.97 -1.68 4.35
N ALA A 156 -16.68 -1.59 4.06
CA ALA A 156 -16.05 -0.42 3.46
C ALA A 156 -16.41 -0.22 1.98
N LYS A 157 -16.61 -1.29 1.21
CA LYS A 157 -16.84 -1.23 -0.27
C LYS A 157 -17.88 -0.21 -0.73
N PRO A 158 -19.08 -0.13 -0.14
CA PRO A 158 -20.09 0.84 -0.58
C PRO A 158 -19.65 2.29 -0.39
N GLY A 159 -19.01 2.60 0.76
CA GLY A 159 -18.46 3.92 1.06
C GLY A 159 -17.31 4.28 0.13
N ASP A 160 -16.41 3.34 -0.14
CA ASP A 160 -15.30 3.53 -1.08
C ASP A 160 -15.81 3.83 -2.49
N THR A 161 -16.81 3.08 -2.96
CA THR A 161 -17.43 3.31 -4.26
C THR A 161 -18.05 4.71 -4.32
N PHE A 162 -18.76 5.11 -3.27
CA PHE A 162 -19.33 6.46 -3.17
C PHE A 162 -18.25 7.55 -3.27
N LEU A 163 -17.13 7.44 -2.52
CA LEU A 163 -16.05 8.41 -2.55
C LEU A 163 -15.38 8.49 -3.93
N VAL A 164 -15.22 7.35 -4.60
CA VAL A 164 -14.70 7.29 -5.98
C VAL A 164 -15.66 7.98 -6.95
N ASP A 165 -16.97 7.81 -6.81
CA ASP A 165 -17.94 8.46 -7.67
C ASP A 165 -18.01 9.98 -7.42
N VAL A 166 -17.92 10.41 -6.17
CA VAL A 166 -17.76 11.83 -5.82
C VAL A 166 -16.50 12.41 -6.47
N SER A 167 -15.37 11.69 -6.42
CA SER A 167 -14.12 12.16 -7.04
C SER A 167 -14.26 12.40 -8.55
N LYS A 168 -15.03 11.59 -9.25
CA LYS A 168 -15.31 11.77 -10.69
C LYS A 168 -16.13 13.05 -10.95
N ILE A 169 -17.10 13.33 -10.07
CA ILE A 169 -17.90 14.55 -10.15
C ILE A 169 -17.00 15.78 -9.94
N LEU A 170 -16.12 15.74 -8.93
CA LEU A 170 -15.17 16.81 -8.66
C LEU A 170 -14.23 17.06 -9.84
N LEU A 171 -13.69 16.00 -10.45
CA LEU A 171 -12.83 16.10 -11.63
C LEU A 171 -13.56 16.69 -12.84
N GLN A 172 -14.83 16.34 -13.05
CA GLN A 172 -15.64 16.90 -14.12
C GLN A 172 -15.93 18.40 -13.89
N HIS A 173 -16.25 18.78 -12.66
CA HIS A 173 -16.48 20.19 -12.31
C HIS A 173 -15.21 21.05 -12.49
N LEU A 174 -14.04 20.48 -12.20
CA LEU A 174 -12.73 21.12 -12.38
C LEU A 174 -12.22 21.07 -13.84
N ASP A 175 -13.03 20.62 -14.80
CA ASP A 175 -12.69 20.42 -16.24
C ASP A 175 -11.38 19.61 -16.45
N MET A 176 -11.07 18.71 -15.51
CA MET A 176 -9.90 17.85 -15.60
C MET A 176 -10.16 16.71 -16.58
N LYS A 177 -9.60 16.85 -17.78
CA LYS A 177 -9.77 15.86 -18.85
C LYS A 177 -8.83 14.70 -18.68
N ALA A 178 -9.34 13.48 -18.89
CA ALA A 178 -8.48 12.31 -19.00
C ALA A 178 -7.49 12.51 -20.16
N PRO A 179 -6.20 12.63 -19.91
CA PRO A 179 -5.22 12.78 -20.95
C PRO A 179 -5.06 11.49 -21.73
N TRP A 180 -4.48 11.60 -22.94
CA TRP A 180 -4.31 10.48 -23.85
C TRP A 180 -3.50 9.34 -23.21
N MET A 181 -3.99 8.14 -23.27
CA MET A 181 -3.53 6.79 -22.91
C MET A 181 -2.55 6.58 -21.73
N MET A 182 -1.68 7.51 -21.37
CA MET A 182 -0.55 7.27 -20.47
C MET A 182 -0.46 8.18 -19.24
N ARG A 183 -1.22 9.26 -19.19
CA ARG A 183 -1.21 10.18 -18.04
C ARG A 183 -2.47 10.01 -17.22
N SER A 184 -2.35 10.22 -15.92
CA SER A 184 -3.50 10.34 -15.04
C SER A 184 -4.15 11.71 -15.20
N GLN A 185 -5.48 11.76 -15.11
CA GLN A 185 -6.21 13.03 -15.02
C GLN A 185 -5.85 13.82 -13.75
N TYR A 186 -5.27 13.18 -12.74
CA TYR A 186 -4.80 13.81 -11.51
C TYR A 186 -3.40 14.46 -11.63
N GLU A 187 -2.74 14.36 -12.77
CA GLU A 187 -1.42 14.98 -12.98
C GLU A 187 -1.50 16.46 -13.32
N ASP A 188 -2.63 16.93 -13.84
CA ASP A 188 -2.85 18.33 -14.11
C ASP A 188 -3.21 19.09 -12.82
N ARG A 189 -3.00 20.41 -12.82
CA ARG A 189 -3.44 21.27 -11.73
C ARG A 189 -4.89 21.65 -11.92
N ALA A 190 -5.69 21.49 -10.88
CA ALA A 190 -7.06 21.93 -10.87
C ALA A 190 -7.11 23.36 -10.33
N GLU A 191 -7.43 24.30 -11.17
CA GLU A 191 -7.43 25.73 -10.85
C GLU A 191 -8.83 26.32 -10.96
N VAL A 192 -9.28 27.00 -9.90
CA VAL A 192 -10.52 27.76 -9.90
C VAL A 192 -10.20 29.19 -9.47
N GLY A 193 -10.11 30.10 -10.44
CA GLY A 193 -9.66 31.48 -10.20
C GLY A 193 -8.20 31.52 -9.70
N ASP A 194 -7.98 32.07 -8.50
CA ASP A 194 -6.66 32.10 -7.85
C ASP A 194 -6.37 30.85 -7.00
N LEU A 195 -7.33 29.92 -6.89
CA LEU A 195 -7.17 28.74 -6.06
C LEU A 195 -6.61 27.55 -6.86
N ASP A 196 -5.59 26.87 -6.32
CA ASP A 196 -5.17 25.52 -6.68
C ASP A 196 -5.93 24.55 -5.80
N VAL A 197 -6.89 23.83 -6.39
CA VAL A 197 -7.74 22.86 -5.69
C VAL A 197 -7.12 21.48 -5.78
N SER A 198 -7.04 20.80 -4.66
CA SER A 198 -6.64 19.39 -4.64
C SER A 198 -7.54 18.64 -3.68
N PHE A 199 -7.84 17.39 -3.98
CA PHE A 199 -8.58 16.56 -3.06
C PHE A 199 -7.88 15.21 -2.88
N TRP A 200 -8.10 14.63 -1.72
CA TRP A 200 -7.51 13.38 -1.34
C TRP A 200 -8.48 12.56 -0.47
N GLY A 201 -8.43 11.25 -0.67
CA GLY A 201 -9.09 10.26 0.16
C GLY A 201 -8.41 8.92 -0.10
N PHE A 202 -8.25 8.11 0.93
CA PHE A 202 -7.56 6.81 0.80
C PHE A 202 -8.20 5.90 -0.26
N PRO A 203 -9.55 5.72 -0.31
CA PRO A 203 -10.20 4.93 -1.35
C PRO A 203 -9.98 5.49 -2.76
N ILE A 204 -9.95 6.81 -2.92
CA ILE A 204 -9.71 7.48 -4.19
C ILE A 204 -8.28 7.22 -4.65
N GLN A 205 -7.33 7.32 -3.73
CA GLN A 205 -5.91 7.04 -3.98
C GLN A 205 -5.68 5.59 -4.43
N ILE A 206 -6.30 4.63 -3.74
CA ILE A 206 -6.21 3.20 -4.10
C ILE A 206 -6.83 2.94 -5.47
N ASN A 207 -8.01 3.52 -5.76
CA ASN A 207 -8.65 3.39 -7.07
C ASN A 207 -7.80 3.96 -8.20
N GLU A 208 -7.17 5.12 -7.99
CA GLU A 208 -6.28 5.73 -8.98
C GLU A 208 -5.03 4.87 -9.18
N TRP A 209 -4.44 4.36 -8.11
CA TRP A 209 -3.30 3.45 -8.19
C TRP A 209 -3.64 2.18 -9.00
N GLN A 210 -4.81 1.58 -8.79
CA GLN A 210 -5.29 0.44 -9.59
C GLN A 210 -5.51 0.83 -11.05
N SER A 211 -6.04 2.03 -11.31
CA SER A 211 -6.22 2.58 -12.65
C SER A 211 -4.88 2.75 -13.38
N MET A 212 -3.87 3.27 -12.70
CA MET A 212 -2.52 3.41 -13.26
C MET A 212 -1.90 2.05 -13.57
N GLN A 213 -2.04 1.07 -12.67
CA GLN A 213 -1.58 -0.31 -12.93
C GLN A 213 -2.28 -0.93 -14.15
N ALA A 214 -3.59 -0.70 -14.30
CA ALA A 214 -4.32 -1.17 -15.48
C ALA A 214 -3.80 -0.54 -16.78
N LYS A 215 -3.39 0.72 -16.75
CA LYS A 215 -2.71 1.38 -17.89
C LYS A 215 -1.33 0.79 -18.15
N ASP A 216 -0.58 0.43 -17.10
CA ASP A 216 0.73 -0.21 -17.26
C ASP A 216 0.62 -1.59 -17.92
N ILE A 217 -0.48 -2.32 -17.72
CA ILE A 217 -0.75 -3.58 -18.44
C ILE A 217 -0.78 -3.35 -19.96
N SER A 218 -1.17 -2.16 -20.44
CA SER A 218 -1.14 -1.85 -21.88
C SER A 218 0.27 -1.92 -22.48
N TRP A 219 1.30 -1.65 -21.69
CA TRP A 219 2.70 -1.80 -22.10
C TRP A 219 3.11 -3.24 -22.36
N VAL A 220 2.43 -4.20 -21.71
CA VAL A 220 2.62 -5.62 -22.00
C VAL A 220 2.33 -5.90 -23.48
N PHE A 221 1.31 -5.25 -24.06
CA PHE A 221 1.01 -5.41 -25.48
C PHE A 221 2.16 -4.94 -26.38
N PHE A 222 2.76 -3.77 -26.08
CA PHE A 222 3.93 -3.29 -26.82
C PHE A 222 5.13 -4.22 -26.65
N CYS A 223 5.33 -4.75 -25.45
CA CYS A 223 6.37 -5.71 -25.17
C CYS A 223 6.14 -7.01 -25.98
N LEU A 224 4.90 -7.51 -26.01
CA LEU A 224 4.51 -8.67 -26.82
C LEU A 224 4.80 -8.48 -28.31
N VAL A 225 4.39 -7.32 -28.86
CA VAL A 225 4.62 -7.00 -30.28
C VAL A 225 6.12 -6.88 -30.58
N SER A 226 6.86 -6.22 -29.67
CA SER A 226 8.32 -6.03 -29.84
C SER A 226 9.07 -7.36 -29.75
N VAL A 227 8.79 -8.17 -28.72
CA VAL A 227 9.45 -9.48 -28.55
C VAL A 227 9.05 -10.45 -29.67
N GLY A 228 7.76 -10.54 -29.98
CA GLY A 228 7.28 -11.38 -31.08
C GLY A 228 7.84 -10.95 -32.43
N GLY A 229 7.91 -9.64 -32.69
CA GLY A 229 8.55 -9.08 -33.87
C GLY A 229 10.03 -9.40 -33.94
N TYR A 230 10.76 -9.23 -32.84
CA TYR A 230 12.18 -9.60 -32.77
C TYR A 230 12.40 -11.12 -32.97
N MET A 231 11.55 -11.95 -32.36
CA MET A 231 11.58 -13.40 -32.58
C MET A 231 11.35 -13.73 -34.05
N TYR A 232 10.40 -13.08 -34.72
CA TYR A 232 10.16 -13.27 -36.15
C TYR A 232 11.39 -12.89 -37.01
N PHE A 233 12.00 -11.73 -36.73
CA PHE A 233 13.21 -11.28 -37.44
C PHE A 233 14.42 -12.22 -37.22
N HIS A 234 14.61 -12.65 -35.99
CA HIS A 234 15.75 -13.51 -35.62
C HIS A 234 15.61 -14.92 -36.18
N THR A 235 14.42 -15.51 -36.08
CA THR A 235 14.17 -16.89 -36.51
C THR A 235 13.88 -16.99 -38.02
N GLY A 236 13.49 -15.90 -38.67
CA GLY A 236 13.06 -15.85 -40.06
C GLY A 236 11.76 -16.62 -40.32
N SER A 237 11.03 -17.05 -39.28
CA SER A 237 9.82 -17.87 -39.41
C SER A 237 8.72 -17.41 -38.45
N GLY A 238 7.55 -17.11 -38.99
CA GLY A 238 6.37 -16.77 -38.19
C GLY A 238 5.88 -17.93 -37.32
N LEU A 239 6.15 -19.20 -37.69
CA LEU A 239 5.77 -20.35 -36.90
C LEU A 239 6.58 -20.41 -35.60
N TYR A 240 7.91 -20.27 -35.67
CA TYR A 240 8.75 -20.30 -34.50
C TYR A 240 8.43 -19.14 -33.54
N ALA A 241 8.19 -17.94 -34.07
CA ALA A 241 7.76 -16.81 -33.26
C ALA A 241 6.41 -17.08 -32.59
N ALA A 242 5.42 -17.61 -33.32
CA ALA A 242 4.10 -17.91 -32.77
C ALA A 242 4.13 -19.01 -31.73
N VAL A 243 4.88 -20.11 -31.97
CA VAL A 243 5.02 -21.21 -31.00
C VAL A 243 5.75 -20.70 -29.74
N GLY A 244 6.87 -20.00 -29.89
CA GLY A 244 7.62 -19.48 -28.74
C GLY A 244 6.78 -18.51 -27.89
N MET A 245 6.00 -17.61 -28.53
CA MET A 245 5.07 -16.76 -27.78
C MET A 245 3.99 -17.58 -27.05
N THR A 246 3.50 -18.66 -27.70
CA THR A 246 2.50 -19.54 -27.06
C THR A 246 3.11 -20.31 -25.87
N GLU A 247 4.35 -20.74 -25.96
CA GLU A 247 5.08 -21.40 -24.86
C GLU A 247 5.20 -20.48 -23.63
N ILE A 248 5.50 -19.19 -23.86
CA ILE A 248 5.61 -18.20 -22.80
C ILE A 248 4.25 -18.05 -22.07
N PHE A 249 3.14 -17.92 -22.80
CA PHE A 249 1.82 -17.82 -22.16
C PHE A 249 1.40 -19.13 -21.48
N LEU A 250 1.67 -20.26 -22.10
CA LEU A 250 1.33 -21.57 -21.54
C LEU A 250 2.08 -21.81 -20.24
N SER A 251 3.34 -21.34 -20.12
CA SER A 251 4.15 -21.49 -18.91
C SER A 251 3.51 -20.80 -17.71
N MET A 252 2.85 -19.66 -17.91
CA MET A 252 2.11 -18.97 -16.85
C MET A 252 0.89 -19.77 -16.38
N GLY A 253 0.13 -20.35 -17.33
CA GLY A 253 -1.01 -21.20 -17.00
C GLY A 253 -0.61 -22.45 -16.21
N VAL A 254 0.48 -23.12 -16.64
CA VAL A 254 1.02 -24.30 -15.96
C VAL A 254 1.56 -23.94 -14.58
N ALA A 255 2.29 -22.83 -14.47
CA ALA A 255 2.78 -22.33 -13.18
C ALA A 255 1.62 -21.97 -12.24
N GLY A 256 0.56 -21.33 -12.75
CA GLY A 256 -0.65 -21.03 -11.99
C GLY A 256 -1.34 -22.28 -11.45
N PHE A 257 -1.38 -23.34 -12.25
CA PHE A 257 -1.88 -24.64 -11.79
C PHE A 257 -1.03 -25.17 -10.62
N PHE A 258 0.29 -25.21 -10.75
CA PHE A 258 1.16 -25.69 -9.67
C PHE A 258 1.14 -24.79 -8.45
N TYR A 259 1.06 -23.47 -8.63
CA TYR A 259 0.92 -22.49 -7.57
C TYR A 259 -0.34 -22.76 -6.73
N ARG A 260 -1.45 -23.07 -7.39
CA ARG A 260 -2.70 -23.42 -6.72
C ARG A 260 -2.70 -24.83 -6.15
N ALA A 261 -2.20 -25.84 -6.90
CA ALA A 261 -2.30 -27.24 -6.53
C ALA A 261 -1.29 -27.63 -5.43
N ILE A 262 -0.05 -27.14 -5.50
CA ILE A 262 1.03 -27.50 -4.55
C ILE A 262 1.03 -26.58 -3.34
N PHE A 263 1.03 -25.26 -3.59
CA PHE A 263 1.15 -24.26 -2.53
C PHE A 263 -0.19 -23.83 -1.96
N GLN A 264 -1.31 -24.27 -2.56
CA GLN A 264 -2.69 -23.90 -2.21
C GLN A 264 -2.88 -22.38 -2.15
N ALA A 265 -2.03 -21.63 -2.85
CA ALA A 265 -2.00 -20.19 -2.83
C ALA A 265 -3.23 -19.60 -3.51
N THR A 266 -3.92 -18.70 -2.80
CA THR A 266 -5.08 -17.95 -3.28
C THR A 266 -4.76 -16.48 -3.52
N TYR A 267 -3.59 -16.03 -3.07
CA TYR A 267 -3.17 -14.64 -3.10
C TYR A 267 -2.39 -14.32 -4.38
N LEU A 268 -2.85 -13.31 -5.11
CA LEU A 268 -2.16 -12.75 -6.28
C LEU A 268 -1.88 -11.27 -6.02
N ALA A 269 -0.63 -10.94 -5.70
CA ALA A 269 -0.18 -9.56 -5.56
C ALA A 269 -0.03 -8.88 -6.94
N PHE A 270 -0.10 -7.56 -6.97
CA PHE A 270 0.19 -6.79 -8.18
C PHE A 270 1.58 -7.10 -8.78
N MET A 271 2.55 -7.47 -7.94
CA MET A 271 3.88 -7.87 -8.38
C MET A 271 3.89 -9.04 -9.36
N HIS A 272 2.84 -9.88 -9.39
CA HIS A 272 2.74 -10.97 -10.36
C HIS A 272 2.65 -10.47 -11.80
N ILE A 273 2.21 -9.22 -12.02
CA ILE A 273 2.20 -8.57 -13.34
C ILE A 273 3.63 -8.39 -13.86
N LEU A 274 4.61 -8.14 -12.98
CA LEU A 274 6.01 -7.99 -13.35
C LEU A 274 6.59 -9.30 -13.93
N VAL A 275 6.05 -10.45 -13.53
CA VAL A 275 6.47 -11.75 -14.07
C VAL A 275 6.24 -11.81 -15.58
N LEU A 276 5.17 -11.17 -16.11
CA LEU A 276 4.90 -11.10 -17.54
C LEU A 276 6.06 -10.47 -18.31
N PHE A 277 6.58 -9.36 -17.83
CA PHE A 277 7.70 -8.67 -18.48
C PHE A 277 8.99 -9.49 -18.41
N VAL A 278 9.26 -10.08 -17.25
CA VAL A 278 10.45 -10.91 -17.03
C VAL A 278 10.42 -12.14 -17.92
N ILE A 279 9.30 -12.85 -17.98
CA ILE A 279 9.20 -14.11 -18.73
C ILE A 279 9.21 -13.88 -20.24
N LEU A 280 8.73 -12.73 -20.74
CA LEU A 280 8.81 -12.40 -22.15
C LEU A 280 10.27 -12.31 -22.64
N GLY A 281 11.15 -11.71 -21.83
CA GLY A 281 12.58 -11.64 -22.15
C GLY A 281 13.28 -12.99 -22.06
N ILE A 282 13.11 -13.70 -20.95
CA ILE A 282 13.75 -15.01 -20.72
C ILE A 282 13.23 -16.07 -21.71
N GLY A 283 11.92 -16.08 -21.96
CA GLY A 283 11.32 -17.10 -22.83
C GLY A 283 11.70 -16.94 -24.29
N ALA A 284 11.92 -15.73 -24.76
CA ALA A 284 12.44 -15.49 -26.11
C ALA A 284 13.88 -16.01 -26.25
N ASP A 285 14.71 -15.84 -25.21
CA ASP A 285 16.09 -16.31 -25.22
C ASP A 285 16.20 -17.84 -25.33
N ASP A 286 15.37 -18.58 -24.59
CA ASP A 286 15.33 -20.05 -24.66
C ASP A 286 15.01 -20.54 -26.07
N VAL A 287 14.09 -19.93 -26.79
CA VAL A 287 13.76 -20.24 -28.18
C VAL A 287 14.97 -19.96 -29.11
N PHE A 288 15.67 -18.85 -28.91
CA PHE A 288 16.85 -18.51 -29.70
C PHE A 288 17.99 -19.51 -29.49
N VAL A 289 18.28 -19.86 -28.24
CA VAL A 289 19.32 -20.84 -27.91
C VAL A 289 19.02 -22.20 -28.56
N PHE A 290 17.74 -22.59 -28.58
CA PHE A 290 17.34 -23.86 -29.19
C PHE A 290 17.53 -23.84 -30.73
N LEU A 291 17.10 -22.79 -31.38
CA LEU A 291 17.22 -22.62 -32.83
C LEU A 291 18.67 -22.43 -33.29
N ASP A 292 19.45 -21.65 -32.55
CA ASP A 292 20.86 -21.45 -32.88
C ASP A 292 21.65 -22.75 -32.69
N ALA A 293 21.35 -23.53 -31.65
CA ALA A 293 21.94 -24.88 -31.49
C ALA A 293 21.58 -25.81 -32.68
N PHE A 294 20.34 -25.71 -33.20
CA PHE A 294 19.90 -26.47 -34.35
C PHE A 294 20.64 -26.08 -35.64
N HIS A 295 20.84 -24.78 -35.87
CA HIS A 295 21.59 -24.27 -37.00
C HIS A 295 23.09 -24.63 -36.92
N GLN A 296 23.67 -24.59 -35.72
CA GLN A 296 25.07 -24.99 -35.48
C GLN A 296 25.27 -26.51 -35.62
N ALA A 297 24.27 -27.33 -35.27
CA ALA A 297 24.35 -28.78 -35.35
C ALA A 297 24.73 -29.30 -36.74
N GLU A 298 24.33 -28.60 -37.80
CA GLU A 298 24.69 -28.99 -39.18
C GLU A 298 26.20 -28.90 -39.40
N SER A 299 26.80 -27.75 -39.09
CA SER A 299 28.24 -27.52 -39.30
C SER A 299 29.12 -28.37 -38.37
N GLU A 300 28.68 -28.57 -37.14
CA GLU A 300 29.40 -29.37 -36.13
C GLU A 300 29.39 -30.85 -36.51
N LEU A 301 28.24 -31.41 -36.89
CA LEU A 301 28.11 -32.82 -37.27
C LEU A 301 28.74 -33.12 -38.63
N GLN A 302 28.79 -32.20 -39.60
CA GLN A 302 29.48 -32.37 -40.86
C GLN A 302 30.99 -32.59 -40.67
N SER A 303 31.59 -32.16 -39.59
CA SER A 303 32.98 -32.46 -39.29
C SER A 303 33.24 -33.95 -38.97
N VAL A 304 32.18 -34.70 -38.60
CA VAL A 304 32.24 -36.11 -38.16
C VAL A 304 31.45 -37.03 -39.09
N ILE A 305 30.35 -36.57 -39.68
CA ILE A 305 29.42 -37.34 -40.50
C ILE A 305 29.18 -36.54 -41.79
N ALA A 306 29.48 -37.10 -42.97
CA ALA A 306 29.42 -36.41 -44.24
C ALA A 306 28.02 -35.80 -44.53
N GLU A 307 26.94 -36.52 -44.17
CA GLU A 307 25.54 -36.07 -44.34
C GLU A 307 24.73 -36.41 -43.06
N PRO A 308 24.65 -35.50 -42.09
CA PRO A 308 23.90 -35.77 -40.87
C PRO A 308 22.38 -35.76 -41.16
N THR A 309 21.71 -36.81 -40.73
CA THR A 309 20.24 -36.90 -40.84
C THR A 309 19.54 -35.90 -39.90
N LEU A 310 18.28 -35.54 -40.21
CA LEU A 310 17.48 -34.67 -39.35
C LEU A 310 17.41 -35.22 -37.89
N SER A 311 17.30 -36.54 -37.71
CA SER A 311 17.27 -37.18 -36.40
C SER A 311 18.54 -36.94 -35.62
N GLN A 312 19.71 -37.09 -36.24
CA GLN A 312 21.01 -36.84 -35.59
C GLN A 312 21.22 -35.37 -35.23
N ARG A 313 20.78 -34.45 -36.12
CA ARG A 313 20.81 -33.02 -35.82
C ARG A 313 19.89 -32.67 -34.64
N MET A 314 18.69 -33.25 -34.59
CA MET A 314 17.75 -33.03 -33.49
C MET A 314 18.27 -33.59 -32.15
N GLU A 315 18.87 -34.80 -32.17
CA GLU A 315 19.48 -35.40 -30.96
C GLU A 315 20.59 -34.49 -30.40
N TYR A 316 21.50 -34.06 -31.27
CA TYR A 316 22.60 -33.16 -30.87
C TYR A 316 22.07 -31.85 -30.33
N THR A 317 21.10 -31.23 -31.03
CA THR A 317 20.45 -29.96 -30.63
C THR A 317 19.78 -30.13 -29.27
N ALA A 318 18.94 -31.15 -29.11
CA ALA A 318 18.19 -31.34 -27.88
C ALA A 318 19.12 -31.52 -26.67
N MET A 319 20.21 -32.34 -26.80
CA MET A 319 21.16 -32.51 -25.71
C MET A 319 21.92 -31.23 -25.37
N ARG A 320 22.36 -30.46 -26.39
CA ARG A 320 23.16 -29.24 -26.18
C ARG A 320 22.28 -28.08 -25.64
N ALA A 321 21.17 -27.83 -26.32
CA ALA A 321 20.27 -26.72 -25.93
C ALA A 321 19.63 -26.97 -24.55
N SER A 322 19.09 -28.17 -24.30
CA SER A 322 18.46 -28.48 -23.03
C SER A 322 19.40 -28.33 -21.83
N LYS A 323 20.68 -28.70 -21.97
CA LYS A 323 21.68 -28.53 -20.91
C LYS A 323 21.98 -27.06 -20.65
N ALA A 324 22.12 -26.24 -21.73
CA ALA A 324 22.39 -24.81 -21.59
C ALA A 324 21.19 -24.09 -20.94
N ILE A 325 19.98 -24.32 -21.47
CA ILE A 325 18.75 -23.72 -20.97
C ILE A 325 18.46 -24.19 -19.53
N PHE A 326 18.73 -25.49 -19.20
CA PHE A 326 18.58 -25.97 -17.81
C PHE A 326 19.43 -25.16 -16.84
N ALA A 327 20.71 -24.95 -17.16
CA ALA A 327 21.62 -24.25 -16.27
C ALA A 327 21.13 -22.80 -16.00
N THR A 328 20.69 -22.09 -17.04
CA THR A 328 20.19 -20.72 -16.91
C THR A 328 18.84 -20.65 -16.21
N SER A 329 17.88 -21.49 -16.61
CA SER A 329 16.54 -21.50 -16.02
C SER A 329 16.55 -21.97 -14.58
N PHE A 330 17.36 -22.98 -14.23
CA PHE A 330 17.45 -23.49 -12.87
C PHE A 330 18.07 -22.48 -11.91
N THR A 331 19.17 -21.83 -12.31
CA THR A 331 19.80 -20.78 -11.48
C THR A 331 18.85 -19.58 -11.28
N THR A 332 18.12 -19.18 -12.32
CA THR A 332 17.15 -18.10 -12.25
C THR A 332 15.94 -18.47 -11.37
N ALA A 333 15.44 -19.70 -11.50
CA ALA A 333 14.35 -20.18 -10.66
C ALA A 333 14.75 -20.21 -9.17
N ILE A 334 15.96 -20.68 -8.84
CA ILE A 334 16.48 -20.65 -7.46
C ILE A 334 16.58 -19.20 -6.95
N ALA A 335 17.05 -18.27 -7.78
CA ALA A 335 17.12 -16.86 -7.40
C ALA A 335 15.72 -16.31 -7.03
N PHE A 336 14.68 -16.63 -7.81
CA PHE A 336 13.31 -16.26 -7.46
C PHE A 336 12.77 -17.00 -6.23
N PHE A 337 13.02 -18.30 -6.09
CA PHE A 337 12.62 -19.02 -4.89
C PHE A 337 13.31 -18.50 -3.62
N SER A 338 14.53 -17.96 -3.73
CA SER A 338 15.19 -17.35 -2.57
C SER A 338 14.45 -16.10 -2.05
N THR A 339 13.73 -15.37 -2.92
CA THR A 339 12.89 -14.25 -2.47
C THR A 339 11.66 -14.72 -1.69
N ALA A 340 11.28 -15.99 -1.80
CA ALA A 340 10.19 -16.58 -1.02
C ALA A 340 10.55 -16.81 0.47
N ILE A 341 11.80 -16.58 0.88
CA ILE A 341 12.21 -16.65 2.29
C ILE A 341 11.70 -15.41 3.07
N THR A 342 11.43 -14.32 2.36
CA THR A 342 10.93 -13.08 3.00
C THR A 342 9.60 -13.29 3.73
N PRO A 343 9.40 -12.66 4.89
CA PRO A 343 8.11 -12.66 5.58
C PRO A 343 7.04 -11.77 4.90
N ILE A 344 7.45 -10.92 3.94
CA ILE A 344 6.55 -9.99 3.24
C ILE A 344 5.75 -10.79 2.19
N LEU A 345 4.46 -10.99 2.45
CA LEU A 345 3.58 -11.85 1.64
C LEU A 345 3.60 -11.54 0.13
N PRO A 346 3.53 -10.28 -0.36
CA PRO A 346 3.60 -9.98 -1.79
C PRO A 346 4.89 -10.46 -2.45
N ILE A 347 6.04 -10.28 -1.78
CA ILE A 347 7.37 -10.69 -2.29
C ILE A 347 7.51 -12.22 -2.22
N HIS A 348 7.07 -12.83 -1.10
CA HIS A 348 7.03 -14.28 -0.93
C HIS A 348 6.22 -14.96 -2.04
N ALA A 349 5.01 -14.48 -2.27
CA ALA A 349 4.12 -15.01 -3.30
C ALA A 349 4.69 -14.84 -4.72
N PHE A 350 5.24 -13.66 -5.02
CA PHE A 350 5.91 -13.36 -6.29
C PHE A 350 7.08 -14.31 -6.55
N GLY A 351 7.94 -14.54 -5.54
CA GLY A 351 9.10 -15.41 -5.68
C GLY A 351 8.73 -16.85 -6.03
N ILE A 352 7.72 -17.40 -5.36
CA ILE A 352 7.22 -18.75 -5.66
C ILE A 352 6.66 -18.82 -7.08
N PHE A 353 5.79 -17.87 -7.44
CA PHE A 353 5.13 -17.86 -8.74
C PHE A 353 6.14 -17.69 -9.87
N ALA A 354 7.06 -16.74 -9.78
CA ALA A 354 8.08 -16.48 -10.80
C ALA A 354 9.02 -17.70 -10.99
N GLY A 355 9.46 -18.32 -9.89
CA GLY A 355 10.26 -19.55 -9.96
C GLY A 355 9.53 -20.69 -10.66
N LEU A 356 8.23 -20.89 -10.38
CA LEU A 356 7.39 -21.88 -11.05
C LEU A 356 7.21 -21.58 -12.54
N VAL A 357 7.03 -20.30 -12.92
CA VAL A 357 6.88 -19.90 -14.33
C VAL A 357 8.13 -20.24 -15.11
N ILE A 358 9.31 -19.95 -14.58
CA ILE A 358 10.60 -20.25 -15.25
C ILE A 358 10.80 -21.76 -15.41
N LEU A 359 10.54 -22.57 -14.36
CA LEU A 359 10.66 -24.03 -14.47
C LEU A 359 9.64 -24.61 -15.45
N SER A 360 8.41 -24.07 -15.48
CA SER A 360 7.38 -24.47 -16.42
C SER A 360 7.78 -24.13 -17.86
N LEU A 361 8.34 -22.93 -18.07
CA LEU A 361 8.83 -22.51 -19.37
C LEU A 361 9.93 -23.43 -19.90
N TYR A 362 10.94 -23.73 -19.05
CA TYR A 362 11.99 -24.69 -19.39
C TYR A 362 11.40 -26.04 -19.83
N ALA A 363 10.49 -26.59 -19.03
CA ALA A 363 9.88 -27.87 -19.32
C ALA A 363 9.12 -27.84 -20.68
N ILE A 364 8.29 -26.80 -20.89
CA ILE A 364 7.53 -26.64 -22.14
C ILE A 364 8.47 -26.51 -23.32
N ASN A 365 9.51 -25.68 -23.24
CA ASN A 365 10.44 -25.44 -24.32
C ASN A 365 11.16 -26.75 -24.73
N VAL A 366 11.65 -27.54 -23.77
CA VAL A 366 12.32 -28.81 -24.06
C VAL A 366 11.39 -29.84 -24.73
N PHE A 367 10.09 -29.84 -24.41
CA PHE A 367 9.13 -30.78 -25.00
C PHE A 367 8.49 -30.28 -26.31
N VAL A 368 8.31 -28.96 -26.49
CA VAL A 368 7.58 -28.41 -27.64
C VAL A 368 8.50 -27.98 -28.77
N MET A 369 9.68 -27.40 -28.48
CA MET A 369 10.59 -26.94 -29.55
C MET A 369 11.14 -28.04 -30.45
N PRO A 370 11.61 -29.21 -29.98
CA PRO A 370 12.10 -30.26 -30.87
C PRO A 370 11.07 -30.72 -31.90
N PRO A 371 9.82 -31.10 -31.52
CA PRO A 371 8.83 -31.52 -32.51
C PRO A 371 8.44 -30.35 -33.44
N THR A 372 8.42 -29.11 -32.96
CA THR A 372 8.13 -27.92 -33.77
C THR A 372 9.18 -27.75 -34.88
N ILE A 373 10.47 -27.88 -34.53
CA ILE A 373 11.57 -27.81 -35.52
C ILE A 373 11.45 -28.97 -36.54
N ALA A 374 11.19 -30.20 -36.05
CA ALA A 374 11.04 -31.33 -36.93
C ALA A 374 9.86 -31.21 -37.92
N VAL A 375 8.74 -30.69 -37.44
CA VAL A 375 7.55 -30.42 -38.30
C VAL A 375 7.85 -29.32 -39.30
N PHE A 376 8.52 -28.24 -38.88
CA PHE A 376 8.88 -27.14 -39.79
C PHE A 376 9.81 -27.60 -40.88
N GLU A 377 10.90 -28.31 -40.55
CA GLU A 377 11.90 -28.80 -41.52
C GLU A 377 11.27 -29.80 -42.49
N ARG A 378 10.37 -30.67 -42.03
CA ARG A 378 9.80 -31.73 -42.85
C ARG A 378 8.64 -31.30 -43.75
N TYR A 379 7.80 -30.37 -43.29
CA TYR A 379 6.53 -30.08 -43.96
C TYR A 379 6.36 -28.62 -44.41
N LEU A 380 7.07 -27.67 -43.80
CA LEU A 380 6.82 -26.26 -43.93
C LEU A 380 7.96 -25.49 -44.62
N ARG A 381 9.16 -26.07 -44.61
CA ARG A 381 10.34 -25.44 -45.21
C ARG A 381 10.07 -25.13 -46.72
N GLY A 382 10.19 -23.86 -47.08
CA GLY A 382 9.95 -23.41 -48.46
C GLY A 382 8.50 -23.08 -48.84
N LYS A 383 7.54 -23.20 -47.92
CA LYS A 383 6.15 -22.80 -48.12
C LYS A 383 5.86 -21.45 -47.46
N THR A 384 5.12 -20.59 -48.15
CA THR A 384 4.66 -19.33 -47.53
C THR A 384 3.39 -19.54 -46.71
N LEU A 385 3.15 -18.68 -45.68
CA LEU A 385 1.93 -18.70 -44.87
C LEU A 385 0.64 -18.63 -45.70
N LEU A 386 0.65 -17.94 -46.82
CA LEU A 386 -0.48 -17.84 -47.76
C LEU A 386 -0.75 -19.17 -48.47
N GLU A 387 0.28 -19.96 -48.76
CA GLU A 387 0.14 -21.31 -49.37
C GLU A 387 -0.40 -22.32 -48.36
N LEU A 388 -0.04 -22.14 -47.05
CA LEU A 388 -0.55 -22.97 -45.95
C LEU A 388 -2.01 -22.69 -45.64
N ALA A 389 -2.42 -21.42 -45.75
CA ALA A 389 -3.81 -20.99 -45.50
C ALA A 389 -4.76 -21.34 -46.67
N GLY A 390 -4.26 -21.98 -47.73
CA GLY A 390 -5.07 -22.40 -48.88
C GLY A 390 -5.53 -21.26 -49.80
N PHE A 391 -5.04 -20.05 -49.61
CA PHE A 391 -5.46 -18.87 -50.37
C PHE A 391 -4.75 -18.71 -51.74
N CYS A 392 -3.62 -19.41 -51.94
CA CYS A 392 -2.91 -19.44 -53.22
C CYS A 392 -2.55 -20.88 -53.58
N ARG A 393 -3.44 -21.54 -54.34
CA ARG A 393 -3.14 -22.79 -55.02
C ARG A 393 -2.40 -22.45 -56.31
N LYS A 394 -1.06 -22.39 -56.29
CA LYS A 394 -0.27 -22.33 -57.51
C LYS A 394 -0.55 -23.61 -58.31
N GLY A 395 -1.00 -23.43 -59.54
CA GLY A 395 -1.15 -24.52 -60.48
C GLY A 395 0.16 -25.29 -60.63
N LYS A 396 0.09 -26.61 -60.64
CA LYS A 396 1.20 -27.50 -60.94
C LYS A 396 1.77 -27.14 -62.31
N GLY A 397 2.86 -26.41 -62.34
CA GLY A 397 3.81 -26.45 -63.42
C GLY A 397 4.77 -27.61 -63.17
N GLU A 398 4.95 -28.45 -64.13
CA GLU A 398 5.66 -29.73 -64.07
C GLU A 398 7.19 -29.62 -63.94
N ASP A 399 7.75 -28.49 -63.53
CA ASP A 399 9.20 -28.21 -63.45
C ASP A 399 9.70 -27.62 -62.12
N ASP A 400 8.99 -27.79 -61.01
CA ASP A 400 9.52 -27.45 -59.66
C ASP A 400 10.08 -28.72 -58.97
N GLN A 401 11.24 -29.17 -59.43
CA GLN A 401 12.15 -29.83 -58.54
C GLN A 401 12.42 -28.89 -57.37
N PRO A 402 12.38 -29.35 -56.09
CA PRO A 402 12.74 -28.51 -54.97
C PRO A 402 14.12 -27.93 -55.28
N LYS A 403 14.21 -26.64 -55.49
CA LYS A 403 15.48 -25.94 -55.47
C LYS A 403 16.08 -26.26 -54.12
N GLU A 404 16.96 -27.28 -54.14
CA GLU A 404 17.94 -27.46 -53.09
C GLU A 404 18.55 -26.07 -52.86
N VAL A 405 18.18 -25.43 -51.78
CA VAL A 405 18.94 -24.32 -51.25
C VAL A 405 20.16 -25.02 -50.65
N THR A 406 21.00 -25.49 -51.57
CA THR A 406 22.35 -25.87 -51.20
C THR A 406 22.95 -24.66 -50.51
N PRO A 407 23.36 -24.79 -49.24
CA PRO A 407 24.25 -23.83 -48.66
C PRO A 407 25.45 -23.80 -49.59
N ARG A 408 25.66 -22.70 -50.29
CA ARG A 408 26.85 -22.51 -51.13
C ARG A 408 28.05 -22.41 -50.16
N ILE A 409 28.50 -23.53 -49.71
CA ILE A 409 29.84 -23.71 -49.19
C ILE A 409 30.75 -23.72 -50.39
N LYS A 410 31.07 -22.52 -50.86
CA LYS A 410 32.28 -22.38 -51.66
C LYS A 410 33.44 -22.59 -50.73
N GLU A 411 34.22 -23.62 -51.02
CA GLU A 411 35.49 -23.90 -50.36
C GLU A 411 36.19 -22.57 -49.99
N GLY A 412 36.40 -22.35 -48.66
CA GLY A 412 37.28 -21.33 -48.17
C GLY A 412 36.70 -19.99 -47.71
N LYS A 413 35.38 -19.74 -47.86
CA LYS A 413 34.73 -18.54 -47.24
C LYS A 413 33.42 -18.95 -46.62
N THR A 414 33.43 -19.15 -45.29
CA THR A 414 32.21 -19.21 -44.49
C THR A 414 31.33 -17.98 -44.78
N ASN A 415 30.08 -18.19 -45.17
CA ASN A 415 29.11 -17.13 -45.35
C ASN A 415 28.66 -16.66 -43.98
N MET A 416 29.59 -15.99 -43.26
CA MET A 416 29.28 -15.37 -41.97
C MET A 416 28.32 -14.19 -42.18
N ARG A 417 27.32 -14.06 -41.30
CA ARG A 417 26.48 -12.88 -41.23
C ARG A 417 27.39 -11.65 -41.03
N PRO A 418 27.03 -10.43 -41.52
CA PRO A 418 27.88 -9.26 -41.40
C PRO A 418 28.40 -8.99 -39.98
N LEU A 419 27.55 -9.23 -38.98
CA LEU A 419 27.91 -9.09 -37.56
C LEU A 419 28.92 -10.16 -37.13
N GLU A 420 28.73 -11.42 -37.52
CA GLU A 420 29.66 -12.53 -37.23
C GLU A 420 31.03 -12.28 -37.85
N ALA A 421 31.04 -11.80 -39.10
CA ALA A 421 32.28 -11.45 -39.81
C ALA A 421 33.01 -10.26 -39.13
N PHE A 422 32.26 -9.30 -38.66
CA PHE A 422 32.82 -8.18 -37.86
C PHE A 422 33.43 -8.68 -36.55
N LEU A 423 32.70 -9.48 -35.79
CA LEU A 423 33.15 -10.04 -34.50
C LEU A 423 34.39 -10.92 -34.68
N TYR A 424 34.39 -11.80 -35.69
CA TYR A 424 35.52 -12.72 -35.94
C TYR A 424 36.75 -11.97 -36.47
N ASN A 425 36.60 -11.11 -37.48
CA ASN A 425 37.76 -10.52 -38.17
C ASN A 425 38.32 -9.26 -37.50
N ARG A 426 37.47 -8.40 -36.94
CA ARG A 426 37.91 -7.10 -36.39
C ARG A 426 37.87 -7.08 -34.89
N TYR A 427 36.77 -7.52 -34.29
CA TYR A 427 36.58 -7.43 -32.84
C TYR A 427 37.51 -8.40 -32.11
N HIS A 428 37.70 -9.63 -32.58
CA HIS A 428 38.64 -10.56 -32.01
C HIS A 428 40.09 -10.04 -32.07
N ALA A 429 40.51 -9.47 -33.21
CA ALA A 429 41.84 -8.90 -33.37
C ALA A 429 42.06 -7.70 -32.43
N PHE A 430 41.02 -6.87 -32.24
CA PHE A 430 41.05 -5.73 -31.31
C PHE A 430 41.17 -6.22 -29.85
N LEU A 431 40.41 -7.23 -29.44
CA LEU A 431 40.47 -7.79 -28.09
C LEU A 431 41.74 -8.59 -27.82
N SER A 432 42.36 -9.22 -28.82
CA SER A 432 43.57 -10.02 -28.66
C SER A 432 44.82 -9.17 -28.46
N GLY A 433 44.73 -7.86 -28.81
CA GLY A 433 45.82 -6.88 -28.67
C GLY A 433 46.02 -6.37 -27.23
N PRO A 434 46.92 -5.39 -27.02
CA PRO A 434 47.16 -4.75 -25.73
C PRO A 434 45.94 -4.01 -25.20
N VAL A 435 44.95 -3.73 -26.04
CA VAL A 435 43.69 -3.04 -25.70
C VAL A 435 42.87 -3.81 -24.65
N LYS A 436 43.01 -5.13 -24.58
CA LYS A 436 42.35 -5.95 -23.53
C LYS A 436 42.69 -5.47 -22.11
N TYR A 437 43.96 -5.08 -21.87
CA TYR A 437 44.37 -4.63 -20.55
C TYR A 437 43.80 -3.22 -20.22
N ALA A 438 43.68 -2.35 -21.23
CA ALA A 438 43.02 -1.07 -21.08
C ALA A 438 41.52 -1.23 -20.78
N ILE A 439 40.83 -2.17 -21.48
CA ILE A 439 39.43 -2.50 -21.23
C ILE A 439 39.26 -3.00 -19.80
N VAL A 440 40.07 -3.96 -19.36
CA VAL A 440 40.00 -4.49 -17.99
C VAL A 440 40.23 -3.38 -16.97
N ALA A 441 41.23 -2.51 -17.19
CA ALA A 441 41.51 -1.38 -16.29
C ALA A 441 40.31 -0.43 -16.21
N VAL A 442 39.68 -0.10 -17.33
CA VAL A 442 38.48 0.76 -17.37
C VAL A 442 37.32 0.11 -16.58
N PHE A 443 37.06 -1.20 -16.76
CA PHE A 443 35.99 -1.87 -16.02
C PHE A 443 36.29 -1.98 -14.52
N ILE A 444 37.55 -2.20 -14.11
CA ILE A 444 37.95 -2.15 -12.70
C ILE A 444 37.74 -0.72 -12.15
N GLY A 445 38.10 0.31 -12.91
CA GLY A 445 37.85 1.70 -12.51
C GLY A 445 36.38 2.02 -12.37
N LEU A 446 35.54 1.56 -13.32
CA LEU A 446 34.10 1.72 -13.23
C LEU A 446 33.49 0.95 -12.04
N MET A 447 33.99 -0.26 -11.79
CA MET A 447 33.55 -1.05 -10.63
C MET A 447 33.93 -0.36 -9.31
N ALA A 448 35.17 0.11 -9.18
CA ALA A 448 35.62 0.84 -7.99
C ALA A 448 34.84 2.15 -7.80
N GLY A 449 34.61 2.90 -8.88
CA GLY A 449 33.76 4.09 -8.87
C GLY A 449 32.31 3.78 -8.48
N GLY A 450 31.73 2.69 -9.03
CA GLY A 450 30.40 2.23 -8.68
C GLY A 450 30.27 1.84 -7.20
N VAL A 451 31.24 1.10 -6.66
CA VAL A 451 31.28 0.75 -5.24
C VAL A 451 31.40 2.03 -4.38
N TYR A 452 32.27 2.95 -4.76
CA TYR A 452 32.41 4.23 -4.04
C TYR A 452 31.09 5.02 -4.03
N LEU A 453 30.40 5.13 -5.17
CA LEU A 453 29.11 5.82 -5.25
C LEU A 453 28.03 5.07 -4.45
N ALA A 454 28.06 3.74 -4.45
CA ALA A 454 27.10 2.91 -3.69
C ALA A 454 27.22 3.11 -2.17
N THR A 455 28.43 3.42 -1.64
CA THR A 455 28.58 3.74 -0.21
C THR A 455 27.90 5.04 0.21
N GLY A 456 27.59 5.90 -0.75
CA GLY A 456 26.83 7.14 -0.53
C GLY A 456 25.29 6.95 -0.57
N LEU A 457 24.80 5.77 -0.97
CA LEU A 457 23.37 5.49 -0.97
C LEU A 457 22.86 5.34 0.47
N LYS A 458 21.85 6.13 0.80
CA LYS A 458 21.15 6.03 2.07
C LYS A 458 19.77 5.42 1.83
N PRO A 459 19.22 4.68 2.82
CA PRO A 459 17.81 4.31 2.75
C PRO A 459 16.96 5.58 2.62
N PRO A 460 15.81 5.54 1.94
CA PRO A 460 14.93 6.69 1.84
C PRO A 460 14.51 7.14 3.24
N GLU A 461 14.66 8.44 3.51
CA GLU A 461 14.24 9.06 4.77
C GLU A 461 12.74 9.40 4.75
N ASP A 462 12.18 9.60 3.55
CA ASP A 462 10.75 9.82 3.32
C ASP A 462 10.03 8.52 2.94
N SER A 463 8.70 8.51 3.08
CA SER A 463 7.86 7.43 2.57
C SER A 463 8.05 7.28 1.05
N GLU A 464 8.00 6.03 0.56
CA GLU A 464 8.13 5.76 -0.87
C GLU A 464 7.11 6.57 -1.68
N GLN A 465 7.60 7.18 -2.73
CA GLN A 465 6.77 7.96 -3.65
C GLN A 465 6.07 7.03 -4.65
N TRP A 466 4.79 6.75 -4.40
CA TRP A 466 3.98 5.89 -5.26
C TRP A 466 3.45 6.57 -6.53
N PHE A 467 3.36 7.90 -6.52
CA PHE A 467 2.85 8.70 -7.62
C PHE A 467 3.92 9.69 -8.11
N PRO A 468 3.89 10.09 -9.40
CA PRO A 468 4.74 11.16 -9.89
C PRO A 468 4.63 12.44 -9.04
N SER A 469 5.69 13.22 -8.93
CA SER A 469 5.71 14.45 -8.10
C SER A 469 4.65 15.50 -8.52
N GLY A 470 4.23 15.49 -9.78
CA GLY A 470 3.14 16.34 -10.29
C GLY A 470 1.73 15.85 -9.95
N HIS A 471 1.58 14.62 -9.51
CA HIS A 471 0.27 14.01 -9.26
C HIS A 471 -0.44 14.66 -8.05
N MET A 472 -1.75 14.88 -8.15
CA MET A 472 -2.54 15.56 -7.11
C MET A 472 -2.42 14.90 -5.74
N HIS A 473 -2.50 13.57 -5.66
CA HIS A 473 -2.39 12.83 -4.40
C HIS A 473 -1.01 13.00 -3.77
N TRP A 474 0.06 12.98 -4.56
CA TRP A 474 1.41 13.23 -4.03
C TRP A 474 1.57 14.66 -3.53
N ARG A 475 1.09 15.64 -4.31
CA ARG A 475 1.11 17.06 -3.88
C ARG A 475 0.32 17.28 -2.59
N TYR A 476 -0.83 16.61 -2.44
CA TYR A 476 -1.61 16.71 -1.21
C TYR A 476 -0.85 16.10 -0.02
N VAL A 477 -0.46 14.82 -0.09
CA VAL A 477 0.17 14.10 1.02
C VAL A 477 1.59 14.61 1.31
N GLY A 478 2.39 14.88 0.28
CA GLY A 478 3.80 15.25 0.43
C GLY A 478 4.05 16.71 0.80
N ASP A 479 3.17 17.62 0.38
CA ASP A 479 3.38 19.06 0.51
C ASP A 479 2.22 19.77 1.24
N LYS A 480 0.99 19.66 0.75
CA LYS A 480 -0.14 20.44 1.26
C LYS A 480 -0.56 20.03 2.67
N SER A 481 -0.59 18.73 2.97
CA SER A 481 -1.00 18.25 4.29
C SER A 481 -0.09 18.77 5.41
N LYS A 482 1.18 19.02 5.11
CA LYS A 482 2.17 19.55 6.06
C LYS A 482 1.95 21.04 6.42
N LYS A 483 1.14 21.76 5.66
CA LYS A 483 0.88 23.20 5.86
C LYS A 483 -0.27 23.46 6.83
N PHE A 484 -1.07 22.45 7.14
CA PHE A 484 -2.18 22.57 8.09
C PHE A 484 -1.71 22.51 9.54
N LYS A 485 -2.41 23.26 10.42
CA LYS A 485 -2.04 23.43 11.82
C LYS A 485 -1.95 22.12 12.61
N THR A 486 -2.83 21.16 12.33
CA THR A 486 -2.83 19.84 12.95
C THR A 486 -1.76 18.91 12.38
N ALA A 487 -1.34 19.14 11.13
CA ALA A 487 -0.31 18.35 10.50
C ALA A 487 1.10 18.63 11.05
N SER A 488 1.33 19.85 11.59
CA SER A 488 2.65 20.26 12.05
C SER A 488 3.03 19.68 13.42
N GLU A 489 2.04 19.36 14.26
CA GLU A 489 2.37 18.92 15.64
C GLU A 489 1.82 17.53 16.01
N ASP A 490 0.60 17.16 15.62
CA ASP A 490 -0.03 15.92 16.15
C ASP A 490 -0.29 14.80 15.14
N SER A 491 -0.56 15.11 13.87
CA SER A 491 -0.92 14.08 12.89
C SER A 491 0.27 13.29 12.33
N ASN A 492 1.50 13.78 12.51
CA ASN A 492 2.71 13.12 12.03
C ASN A 492 3.42 12.24 13.08
N SER A 493 2.94 12.20 14.31
CA SER A 493 3.51 11.28 15.31
C SER A 493 2.86 9.90 15.19
N PHE A 494 3.70 8.86 15.22
CA PHE A 494 3.18 7.49 15.32
C PHE A 494 2.48 7.32 16.67
N LYS A 495 1.28 6.71 16.64
CA LYS A 495 0.58 6.36 17.87
C LYS A 495 1.01 4.98 18.34
N VAL A 496 1.16 4.82 19.64
CA VAL A 496 1.35 3.55 20.31
C VAL A 496 0.16 3.30 21.23
N VAL A 497 -0.38 2.10 21.10
CA VAL A 497 -1.48 1.61 21.94
C VAL A 497 -0.91 0.72 23.02
N LEU A 498 -1.18 1.05 24.27
CA LEU A 498 -0.95 0.16 25.40
C LEU A 498 -2.25 -0.57 25.70
N ALA A 499 -2.30 -1.85 25.40
CA ALA A 499 -3.50 -2.66 25.51
C ALA A 499 -3.42 -3.61 26.73
N TYR A 500 -4.52 -3.71 27.46
CA TYR A 500 -4.71 -4.61 28.61
C TYR A 500 -6.00 -5.40 28.43
N GLY A 501 -6.04 -6.64 28.91
CA GLY A 501 -7.19 -7.53 28.76
C GLY A 501 -7.17 -8.42 27.50
N LEU A 502 -6.10 -8.31 26.70
CA LEU A 502 -5.87 -9.14 25.53
C LEU A 502 -4.78 -10.16 25.83
N LYS A 503 -4.97 -11.41 25.42
CA LYS A 503 -4.04 -12.50 25.66
C LYS A 503 -3.27 -12.88 24.41
N ASP A 504 -3.97 -13.03 23.29
CA ASP A 504 -3.41 -13.51 22.01
C ASP A 504 -4.37 -13.20 20.88
N VAL A 505 -3.96 -13.52 19.66
CA VAL A 505 -4.83 -13.53 18.48
C VAL A 505 -4.89 -14.96 17.95
N ASP A 506 -6.07 -15.55 17.91
CA ASP A 506 -6.28 -16.86 17.31
C ASP A 506 -6.24 -16.76 15.79
N LEU A 507 -5.12 -17.20 15.24
CA LEU A 507 -4.88 -17.27 13.80
C LEU A 507 -5.18 -18.65 13.22
N SER A 508 -5.80 -19.58 13.96
CA SER A 508 -6.06 -20.96 13.52
C SER A 508 -6.92 -21.03 12.27
N ASN A 509 -7.83 -20.09 12.09
CA ASN A 509 -8.72 -19.96 10.94
C ASN A 509 -8.20 -19.02 9.84
N VAL A 510 -7.06 -18.35 10.09
CA VAL A 510 -6.47 -17.41 9.13
C VAL A 510 -5.66 -18.19 8.11
N GLY A 511 -6.05 -18.12 6.86
CA GLY A 511 -5.29 -18.73 5.77
C GLY A 511 -3.99 -18.00 5.51
N LYS A 512 -2.87 -18.72 5.38
CA LYS A 512 -1.55 -18.13 5.05
C LYS A 512 -1.60 -17.16 3.85
N TRP A 513 -2.54 -17.36 2.93
CA TRP A 513 -2.68 -16.62 1.69
C TRP A 513 -3.85 -15.62 1.70
N LYS A 514 -4.38 -15.30 2.88
CA LYS A 514 -5.52 -14.41 3.06
C LYS A 514 -5.15 -13.26 3.98
N PRO A 515 -4.49 -12.21 3.45
CA PRO A 515 -4.05 -11.07 4.26
C PRO A 515 -5.21 -10.29 4.88
N ASP A 516 -6.42 -10.44 4.33
CA ASP A 516 -7.62 -9.74 4.80
C ASP A 516 -8.26 -10.42 6.04
N GLU A 517 -7.84 -11.64 6.38
CA GLU A 517 -8.30 -12.34 7.58
C GLU A 517 -7.39 -11.99 8.76
N LEU A 518 -7.88 -11.18 9.71
CA LEU A 518 -7.11 -10.69 10.84
C LEU A 518 -7.04 -11.68 12.02
N GLY A 519 -7.86 -12.73 12.02
CA GLY A 519 -7.99 -13.66 13.13
C GLY A 519 -8.97 -13.18 14.19
N ASN A 520 -9.11 -13.95 15.26
CA ASN A 520 -9.99 -13.63 16.36
C ASN A 520 -9.19 -13.22 17.60
N VAL A 521 -9.56 -12.11 18.23
CA VAL A 521 -8.94 -11.67 19.47
C VAL A 521 -9.28 -12.62 20.61
N VAL A 522 -8.28 -13.10 21.31
CA VAL A 522 -8.43 -13.93 22.52
C VAL A 522 -8.25 -13.02 23.72
N TYR A 523 -9.32 -12.83 24.47
CA TYR A 523 -9.32 -12.02 25.68
C TYR A 523 -8.68 -12.78 26.83
N ASP A 524 -8.10 -12.03 27.79
CA ASP A 524 -7.52 -12.61 29.01
C ASP A 524 -8.62 -12.76 30.08
N ASP A 525 -8.97 -14.00 30.41
CA ASP A 525 -9.94 -14.29 31.47
C ASP A 525 -9.48 -13.84 32.87
N ALA A 526 -8.18 -13.58 33.06
CA ALA A 526 -7.63 -13.06 34.29
C ALA A 526 -7.68 -11.54 34.39
N PHE A 527 -8.12 -10.85 33.30
CA PHE A 527 -8.23 -9.40 33.28
C PHE A 527 -9.29 -8.91 34.26
N ASP A 528 -8.88 -8.09 35.23
CA ASP A 528 -9.75 -7.48 36.22
C ASP A 528 -9.35 -6.02 36.48
N PHE A 529 -10.19 -5.12 35.98
CA PHE A 529 -9.98 -3.67 36.08
C PHE A 529 -10.88 -3.00 37.13
N GLN A 530 -11.77 -3.76 37.78
CA GLN A 530 -12.73 -3.22 38.75
C GLN A 530 -12.13 -2.94 40.15
N THR A 531 -10.88 -3.32 40.38
CA THR A 531 -10.22 -3.12 41.64
C THR A 531 -9.48 -1.77 41.72
N ALA A 532 -9.45 -1.13 42.90
CA ALA A 532 -8.71 0.12 43.10
C ALA A 532 -7.26 0.05 42.60
N ARG A 533 -6.58 -1.05 42.92
CA ARG A 533 -5.19 -1.25 42.56
C ARG A 533 -4.98 -1.31 41.01
N ALA A 534 -5.91 -1.93 40.28
CA ALA A 534 -5.83 -1.99 38.82
C ALA A 534 -6.00 -0.59 38.20
N GLN A 535 -6.95 0.19 38.67
CA GLN A 535 -7.20 1.55 38.23
C GLN A 535 -6.00 2.46 38.51
N GLN A 536 -5.45 2.40 39.73
CA GLN A 536 -4.27 3.13 40.13
C GLN A 536 -3.04 2.74 39.32
N HIS A 537 -2.89 1.45 38.99
CA HIS A 537 -1.79 0.97 38.13
C HIS A 537 -1.81 1.57 36.72
N ILE A 538 -2.99 1.67 36.10
CA ILE A 538 -3.15 2.31 34.78
C ILE A 538 -2.88 3.82 34.89
N ALA A 539 -3.44 4.51 35.91
CA ALA A 539 -3.20 5.93 36.09
C ALA A 539 -1.71 6.23 36.35
N GLU A 540 -1.04 5.38 37.15
CA GLU A 540 0.40 5.49 37.36
C GLU A 540 1.19 5.27 36.06
N THR A 541 0.76 4.32 35.23
CA THR A 541 1.36 4.09 33.91
C THR A 541 1.27 5.34 33.05
N CYS A 542 0.10 5.99 32.98
CA CYS A 542 -0.07 7.28 32.31
C CYS A 542 0.88 8.36 32.85
N ARG A 543 0.95 8.48 34.17
CA ARG A 543 1.82 9.46 34.82
C ARG A 543 3.30 9.24 34.54
N LEU A 544 3.77 7.98 34.58
CA LEU A 544 5.14 7.62 34.24
C LEU A 544 5.50 7.89 32.81
N LEU A 545 4.55 7.65 31.86
CA LEU A 545 4.72 7.94 30.46
C LEU A 545 4.96 9.42 30.20
N ARG A 546 4.25 10.32 30.88
CA ARG A 546 4.42 11.78 30.74
C ARG A 546 5.86 12.23 31.04
N SER A 547 6.58 11.50 31.86
CA SER A 547 7.96 11.83 32.27
C SER A 547 9.02 10.88 31.72
N LYS A 548 8.62 9.84 30.97
CA LYS A 548 9.56 8.82 30.47
C LYS A 548 10.51 9.41 29.44
N LYS A 549 11.79 9.40 29.77
CA LYS A 549 12.86 9.85 28.88
C LYS A 549 13.19 8.79 27.84
N CYS A 550 13.57 9.26 26.67
CA CYS A 550 14.09 8.45 25.57
C CYS A 550 15.41 9.07 25.11
N SER A 551 16.49 8.30 25.15
CA SER A 551 17.83 8.74 24.72
C SER A 551 18.13 8.46 23.26
N GLU A 552 17.21 7.80 22.55
CA GLU A 552 17.39 7.37 21.18
C GLU A 552 17.32 8.55 20.22
N VAL A 553 18.08 8.47 19.11
CA VAL A 553 18.21 9.54 18.10
C VAL A 553 16.86 9.89 17.47
N ALA A 554 15.99 8.88 17.30
CA ALA A 554 14.66 9.07 16.71
C ALA A 554 13.64 9.73 17.66
N CYS A 555 13.95 9.84 18.98
CA CYS A 555 13.08 10.49 19.95
C CYS A 555 13.24 12.01 19.91
N SER A 556 12.28 12.71 19.34
CA SER A 556 12.25 14.17 19.35
C SER A 556 12.03 14.69 20.79
N GLY A 557 12.81 15.70 21.18
CA GLY A 557 12.68 16.30 22.52
C GLY A 557 13.18 15.45 23.70
N GLY A 558 13.79 14.29 23.45
CA GLY A 558 14.39 13.43 24.50
C GLY A 558 13.36 12.74 25.41
N GLN A 559 12.11 12.61 24.97
CA GLN A 559 11.02 11.92 25.65
C GLN A 559 10.45 10.80 24.78
N LEU A 560 9.89 9.77 25.41
CA LEU A 560 9.26 8.65 24.70
C LEU A 560 7.92 9.05 24.09
N VAL A 561 7.17 9.88 24.78
CA VAL A 561 5.88 10.45 24.38
C VAL A 561 6.08 11.89 23.96
N LYS A 562 5.44 12.30 22.86
CA LYS A 562 5.52 13.66 22.33
C LYS A 562 5.03 14.68 23.35
N GLY A 563 5.88 15.66 23.69
CA GLY A 563 5.55 16.73 24.64
C GLY A 563 5.17 16.25 26.06
N GLY A 564 5.22 14.94 26.34
CA GLY A 564 4.72 14.38 27.61
C GLY A 564 3.19 14.37 27.71
N GLU A 565 2.49 14.57 26.58
CA GLU A 565 1.02 14.56 26.52
C GLU A 565 0.49 13.13 26.46
N VAL A 566 -0.22 12.72 27.51
CA VAL A 566 -0.89 11.41 27.60
C VAL A 566 -2.34 11.62 27.96
N ASP A 567 -3.22 11.33 27.03
CA ASP A 567 -4.66 11.25 27.27
C ASP A 567 -4.97 9.96 28.03
N CYS A 568 -5.35 10.09 29.29
CA CYS A 568 -5.57 8.96 30.17
C CYS A 568 -7.05 8.83 30.51
N PHE A 569 -7.74 7.89 29.90
CA PHE A 569 -9.19 7.73 30.04
C PHE A 569 -9.65 7.54 31.50
N ILE A 570 -8.83 6.95 32.36
CA ILE A 570 -9.21 6.74 33.75
C ILE A 570 -9.18 8.05 34.56
N GLU A 571 -8.27 8.97 34.26
CA GLU A 571 -8.23 10.29 34.88
C GLU A 571 -9.46 11.12 34.47
N ASP A 572 -9.74 11.15 33.16
CA ASP A 572 -10.90 11.85 32.60
C ASP A 572 -12.24 11.20 33.04
N PHE A 573 -12.27 9.90 33.28
CA PHE A 573 -13.43 9.22 33.85
C PHE A 573 -13.75 9.78 35.23
N TYR A 574 -12.75 9.93 36.10
CA TYR A 574 -12.96 10.48 37.43
C TYR A 574 -13.37 11.97 37.40
N GLU A 575 -12.80 12.75 36.47
CA GLU A 575 -13.22 14.14 36.28
C GLU A 575 -14.67 14.21 35.76
N TRP A 576 -15.04 13.39 34.79
CA TRP A 576 -16.40 13.29 34.26
C TRP A 576 -17.40 12.83 35.34
N SER A 577 -17.08 11.82 36.13
CA SER A 577 -17.94 11.32 37.19
C SER A 577 -18.19 12.39 38.29
N TRP A 578 -17.21 13.27 38.52
CA TRP A 578 -17.34 14.39 39.44
C TRP A 578 -18.21 15.51 38.86
N LEU A 579 -18.10 15.83 37.58
CA LEU A 579 -18.90 16.85 36.90
C LEU A 579 -20.37 16.42 36.69
N GLY A 580 -20.61 15.11 36.55
CA GLY A 580 -21.95 14.52 36.38
C GLY A 580 -22.72 14.36 37.69
N ALA A 581 -22.11 14.66 38.84
CA ALA A 581 -22.69 14.49 40.19
C ALA A 581 -23.73 15.60 40.58
N GLU A 582 -24.29 16.35 39.64
CA GLU A 582 -25.59 17.01 39.81
C GLU A 582 -26.75 16.00 39.60
N ASP A 583 -26.69 14.89 40.37
CA ASP A 583 -27.83 13.97 40.45
C ASP A 583 -28.92 14.62 41.32
N PRO A 584 -30.09 14.88 40.77
CA PRO A 584 -31.21 15.44 41.55
C PRO A 584 -31.64 14.55 42.72
N ASP A 585 -31.31 13.27 42.71
CA ASP A 585 -31.57 12.36 43.84
C ASP A 585 -30.58 12.46 45.00
N CYS A 586 -29.47 13.19 44.85
CA CYS A 586 -28.49 13.42 45.94
C CYS A 586 -28.88 14.53 46.93
N GLY A 587 -30.07 15.09 46.89
CA GLY A 587 -30.64 15.99 47.91
C GLY A 587 -29.81 17.22 48.26
N GLY A 588 -29.03 17.79 47.37
CA GLY A 588 -28.18 18.97 47.58
C GLY A 588 -26.92 18.73 48.40
N ALA A 589 -26.66 17.54 48.88
CA ALA A 589 -25.39 17.16 49.47
C ALA A 589 -24.44 16.71 48.35
N LYS A 590 -23.19 17.19 48.31
CA LYS A 590 -22.15 16.71 47.39
C LYS A 590 -22.09 15.21 47.47
N CYS A 591 -22.47 14.52 46.41
CA CYS A 591 -22.24 13.09 46.29
C CYS A 591 -20.76 12.81 46.58
N LYS A 592 -20.43 11.66 47.16
CA LYS A 592 -19.04 11.29 47.46
C LYS A 592 -18.23 11.39 46.18
N SER A 593 -17.33 12.37 46.10
CA SER A 593 -16.36 12.46 45.04
C SER A 593 -15.40 11.29 45.16
N PHE A 594 -15.48 10.36 44.22
CA PHE A 594 -14.44 9.38 44.05
C PHE A 594 -13.30 10.04 43.23
N ASP A 595 -12.09 9.70 43.55
CA ASP A 595 -10.88 10.11 42.84
C ASP A 595 -9.93 8.91 42.71
N ILE A 596 -8.81 9.10 42.05
CA ILE A 596 -7.86 8.02 41.79
C ILE A 596 -7.18 7.50 43.08
N ASP A 597 -7.16 8.31 44.16
CA ASP A 597 -6.61 7.93 45.44
C ASP A 597 -7.66 7.19 46.29
N ASN A 598 -8.94 7.42 46.05
CA ASN A 598 -10.09 6.74 46.64
C ASN A 598 -11.07 6.27 45.58
N PRO A 599 -10.70 5.29 44.75
CA PRO A 599 -11.46 4.91 43.56
C PRO A 599 -12.74 4.15 43.88
N LEU A 600 -13.69 4.23 42.95
CA LEU A 600 -14.89 3.41 42.95
C LEU A 600 -14.53 1.98 42.56
N GLU A 601 -15.09 0.99 43.21
CA GLU A 601 -14.75 -0.42 42.99
C GLU A 601 -15.97 -1.28 42.64
N GLY A 602 -15.71 -2.42 42.02
CA GLY A 602 -16.70 -3.45 41.76
C GLY A 602 -17.70 -3.10 40.65
N ALA A 603 -18.91 -3.65 40.78
CA ALA A 603 -19.94 -3.52 39.73
C ALA A 603 -20.40 -2.07 39.51
N GLU A 604 -20.37 -1.22 40.54
CA GLU A 604 -20.74 0.17 40.39
C GLU A 604 -19.73 0.95 39.53
N PHE A 605 -18.44 0.67 39.72
CA PHE A 605 -17.39 1.22 38.85
C PHE A 605 -17.62 0.83 37.39
N LEU A 606 -17.85 -0.46 37.12
CA LEU A 606 -18.06 -0.95 35.72
C LEU A 606 -19.27 -0.30 35.09
N LYS A 607 -20.38 -0.14 35.82
CA LYS A 607 -21.56 0.52 35.34
C LYS A 607 -21.34 1.98 34.99
N GLN A 608 -20.60 2.72 35.81
CA GLN A 608 -20.29 4.12 35.57
C GLN A 608 -19.25 4.26 34.44
N LEU A 609 -18.28 3.35 34.34
CA LEU A 609 -17.32 3.30 33.24
C LEU A 609 -18.01 2.99 31.91
N HIS A 610 -19.03 2.14 31.92
CA HIS A 610 -19.86 1.86 30.75
C HIS A 610 -20.65 3.13 30.33
N ALA A 611 -21.28 3.82 31.27
CA ALA A 611 -21.94 5.10 31.01
C ALA A 611 -20.96 6.17 30.46
N PHE A 612 -19.74 6.23 31.03
CA PHE A 612 -18.68 7.11 30.53
C PHE A 612 -18.29 6.79 29.09
N SER A 613 -18.09 5.51 28.76
CA SER A 613 -17.71 5.09 27.40
C SER A 613 -18.74 5.50 26.34
N GLY A 614 -20.02 5.59 26.70
CA GLY A 614 -21.10 6.10 25.84
C GLY A 614 -21.27 7.62 25.84
N SER A 615 -20.51 8.35 26.65
CA SER A 615 -20.61 9.83 26.72
C SER A 615 -19.99 10.49 25.49
N SER A 616 -20.43 11.75 25.21
CA SER A 616 -19.86 12.53 24.12
C SER A 616 -18.37 12.82 24.31
N LEU A 617 -17.90 12.95 25.55
CA LEU A 617 -16.48 13.14 25.87
C LEU A 617 -15.67 11.91 25.47
N ALA A 618 -16.09 10.73 25.91
CA ALA A 618 -15.35 9.50 25.63
C ALA A 618 -15.42 9.10 24.15
N SER A 619 -16.56 9.29 23.48
CA SER A 619 -16.71 8.99 22.06
C SER A 619 -15.84 9.88 21.15
N ILE A 620 -15.50 11.08 21.58
CA ILE A 620 -14.62 12.00 20.83
C ILE A 620 -13.14 11.75 21.19
N ARG A 621 -12.84 11.64 22.50
CA ARG A 621 -11.44 11.60 22.97
C ARG A 621 -10.87 10.20 23.07
N TYR A 622 -11.72 9.21 23.33
CA TYR A 622 -11.33 7.81 23.56
C TYR A 622 -12.11 6.81 22.70
N PRO A 623 -12.21 7.01 21.39
CA PRO A 623 -12.94 6.08 20.53
C PRO A 623 -12.30 4.70 20.58
N GLY A 624 -13.10 3.66 20.92
CA GLY A 624 -12.64 2.28 20.95
C GLY A 624 -11.61 1.92 22.05
N THR A 625 -11.33 2.80 23.01
CA THR A 625 -10.33 2.52 24.07
C THR A 625 -10.85 1.68 25.23
N ILE A 626 -12.16 1.59 25.39
CA ILE A 626 -12.83 0.84 26.45
C ILE A 626 -13.80 -0.14 25.81
N GLY A 627 -13.55 -1.44 25.92
CA GLY A 627 -14.36 -2.48 25.29
C GLY A 627 -15.12 -3.34 26.26
N PHE A 628 -16.44 -3.34 26.17
CA PHE A 628 -17.37 -4.19 26.90
C PHE A 628 -17.80 -5.39 26.04
N GLU A 629 -18.32 -6.45 26.66
CA GLU A 629 -18.79 -7.66 25.95
C GLU A 629 -19.98 -7.40 25.04
N SER A 630 -20.86 -6.48 25.41
CA SER A 630 -21.97 -5.98 24.57
C SER A 630 -22.44 -4.63 25.13
N ALA A 631 -23.26 -3.91 24.34
CA ALA A 631 -23.86 -2.64 24.76
C ALA A 631 -24.79 -2.73 25.97
N GLU A 632 -25.27 -3.95 26.31
CA GLU A 632 -26.14 -4.21 27.45
C GLU A 632 -25.40 -4.89 28.65
N SER A 633 -24.10 -5.18 28.46
CA SER A 633 -23.30 -5.90 29.45
C SER A 633 -22.26 -4.98 30.08
N ASP A 634 -22.25 -4.92 31.41
CA ASP A 634 -21.21 -4.20 32.15
C ASP A 634 -19.90 -5.02 32.29
N LYS A 635 -19.76 -6.14 31.56
CA LYS A 635 -18.55 -6.94 31.59
C LYS A 635 -17.48 -6.35 30.67
N LEU A 636 -16.46 -5.77 31.27
CA LEU A 636 -15.32 -5.19 30.58
C LEU A 636 -14.40 -6.29 30.03
N LYS A 637 -13.99 -6.17 28.77
CA LYS A 637 -13.10 -7.12 28.08
C LYS A 637 -11.68 -6.60 27.94
N PHE A 638 -11.53 -5.32 27.66
CA PHE A 638 -10.22 -4.70 27.50
C PHE A 638 -10.28 -3.20 27.77
N VAL A 639 -9.12 -2.64 28.07
CA VAL A 639 -8.87 -1.19 28.05
C VAL A 639 -7.57 -0.91 27.33
N GLN A 640 -7.48 0.26 26.72
CA GLN A 640 -6.25 0.70 26.06
C GLN A 640 -5.97 2.17 26.32
N VAL A 641 -4.68 2.51 26.28
CA VAL A 641 -4.19 3.88 26.35
C VAL A 641 -3.48 4.18 25.06
N VAL A 642 -3.98 5.13 24.28
CA VAL A 642 -3.40 5.53 23.00
C VAL A 642 -2.56 6.77 23.22
N VAL A 643 -1.28 6.70 22.86
CA VAL A 643 -0.33 7.80 23.08
C VAL A 643 0.41 8.16 21.80
N PRO A 644 0.59 9.46 21.51
CA PRO A 644 1.45 9.90 20.44
C PRO A 644 2.92 9.70 20.82
N THR A 645 3.71 9.03 19.98
CA THR A 645 5.14 8.91 20.21
C THR A 645 5.87 10.22 19.86
N SER A 646 7.05 10.41 20.42
CA SER A 646 7.91 11.53 20.04
C SER A 646 8.56 11.37 18.67
N ILE A 647 8.33 10.26 17.99
CA ILE A 647 8.88 9.99 16.67
C ILE A 647 8.09 10.77 15.63
N VAL A 648 8.79 11.62 14.89
CA VAL A 648 8.24 12.40 13.79
C VAL A 648 8.80 11.83 12.48
N PRO A 649 7.98 11.28 11.58
CA PRO A 649 8.43 10.86 10.27
C PRO A 649 9.05 12.05 9.49
N PRO A 650 10.03 11.78 8.61
CA PRO A 650 10.56 10.48 8.22
C PRO A 650 11.67 9.97 9.15
N VAL A 651 11.62 8.70 9.54
CA VAL A 651 12.63 8.03 10.37
C VAL A 651 13.08 6.76 9.68
N ALA A 652 14.40 6.56 9.58
CA ALA A 652 14.93 5.33 9.01
C ALA A 652 14.57 4.11 9.91
N PRO A 653 14.24 2.95 9.33
CA PRO A 653 13.86 1.75 10.11
C PRO A 653 14.88 1.36 11.18
N LYS A 654 16.18 1.57 10.91
CA LYS A 654 17.27 1.31 11.87
C LYS A 654 17.21 2.18 13.13
N ASP A 655 16.68 3.40 13.02
CA ASP A 655 16.58 4.37 14.10
C ASP A 655 15.26 4.18 14.87
N PHE A 656 14.29 3.51 14.27
CA PHE A 656 12.99 3.20 14.87
C PHE A 656 13.07 2.00 15.83
N LYS A 657 13.86 0.97 15.49
CA LYS A 657 13.98 -0.25 16.30
C LYS A 657 14.37 0.00 17.79
N PRO A 658 15.36 0.84 18.10
CA PRO A 658 15.69 1.14 19.49
C PRO A 658 14.54 1.78 20.27
N VAL A 659 13.71 2.59 19.61
CA VAL A 659 12.53 3.20 20.25
C VAL A 659 11.45 2.15 20.51
N GLN A 660 11.24 1.22 19.61
CA GLN A 660 10.35 0.08 19.84
C GLN A 660 10.82 -0.75 21.05
N GLU A 661 12.11 -1.05 21.14
CA GLU A 661 12.70 -1.76 22.27
C GLU A 661 12.54 -0.99 23.59
N ALA A 662 12.55 0.35 23.53
CA ALA A 662 12.27 1.20 24.69
C ALA A 662 10.82 1.09 25.16
N TRP A 663 9.86 1.01 24.22
CA TRP A 663 8.45 0.76 24.53
C TRP A 663 8.22 -0.63 25.13
N ASP A 664 8.81 -1.67 24.55
CA ASP A 664 8.73 -3.04 25.04
C ASP A 664 9.32 -3.13 26.45
N SER A 665 10.49 -2.52 26.69
CA SER A 665 11.13 -2.46 28.00
C SER A 665 10.29 -1.73 29.04
N PHE A 666 9.63 -0.64 28.65
CA PHE A 666 8.70 0.08 29.53
C PHE A 666 7.52 -0.81 29.94
N MET A 667 6.90 -1.52 28.96
CA MET A 667 5.79 -2.41 29.27
C MET A 667 6.21 -3.60 30.15
N ASP A 668 7.40 -4.17 29.92
CA ASP A 668 7.93 -5.23 30.75
C ASP A 668 8.17 -4.75 32.21
N GLU A 669 8.61 -3.50 32.39
CA GLU A 669 8.74 -2.87 33.71
C GLU A 669 7.38 -2.72 34.39
N ARG A 670 6.36 -2.25 33.65
CA ARG A 670 4.99 -2.08 34.17
C ARG A 670 4.32 -3.41 34.47
N ASN A 671 4.48 -4.41 33.64
CA ASN A 671 3.93 -5.74 33.85
C ASN A 671 4.48 -6.38 35.14
N ARG A 672 5.81 -6.31 35.37
CA ARG A 672 6.43 -6.78 36.62
C ARG A 672 5.90 -6.05 37.86
N ALA A 673 5.73 -4.73 37.77
CA ALA A 673 5.12 -3.98 38.86
C ALA A 673 3.64 -4.37 39.06
N GLY A 674 2.91 -4.66 38.00
CA GLY A 674 1.53 -5.14 38.03
C GLY A 674 1.39 -6.53 38.65
N GLU A 675 2.31 -7.46 38.41
CA GLU A 675 2.29 -8.81 38.99
C GLU A 675 2.27 -8.76 40.55
N GLU A 676 2.96 -7.78 41.12
CA GLU A 676 3.02 -7.62 42.57
C GLU A 676 1.81 -6.85 43.18
N SER A 677 1.33 -5.82 42.44
CA SER A 677 0.37 -4.86 42.98
C SER A 677 -1.04 -4.99 42.42
N ALA A 678 -1.20 -5.34 41.15
CA ALA A 678 -2.46 -5.35 40.41
C ALA A 678 -2.51 -6.49 39.35
N PRO A 679 -2.54 -7.76 39.81
CA PRO A 679 -2.38 -8.92 38.88
C PRO A 679 -3.42 -8.98 37.76
N GLY A 680 -4.61 -8.37 37.95
CA GLY A 680 -5.65 -8.29 36.91
C GLY A 680 -5.28 -7.45 35.67
N VAL A 681 -4.25 -6.59 35.78
CA VAL A 681 -3.75 -5.74 34.69
C VAL A 681 -2.25 -5.92 34.44
N ALA A 682 -1.66 -7.01 34.89
CA ALA A 682 -0.22 -7.27 34.80
C ALA A 682 0.24 -7.74 33.40
N ARG A 683 -0.67 -7.91 32.46
CA ARG A 683 -0.39 -8.38 31.09
C ARG A 683 -0.76 -7.34 30.05
N GLY A 684 -0.07 -6.22 30.10
CA GLY A 684 -0.17 -5.20 29.06
C GLY A 684 0.90 -5.39 27.98
N PHE A 685 0.64 -4.90 26.78
CA PHE A 685 1.63 -4.83 25.70
C PHE A 685 1.51 -3.52 24.93
N ALA A 686 2.62 -3.09 24.32
CA ALA A 686 2.66 -1.94 23.44
C ALA A 686 2.55 -2.40 21.97
N ALA A 687 1.67 -1.77 21.21
CA ALA A 687 1.52 -1.98 19.78
C ALA A 687 1.50 -0.65 19.04
N GLY A 688 2.33 -0.49 18.01
CA GLY A 688 2.33 0.72 17.20
C GLY A 688 1.37 0.59 16.02
N GLN A 689 0.68 1.66 15.71
CA GLN A 689 -0.28 1.76 14.59
C GLN A 689 0.39 2.03 13.24
N SER A 690 1.63 1.60 13.00
CA SER A 690 2.31 1.89 11.74
C SER A 690 3.06 0.69 11.16
N LEU A 691 3.20 0.69 9.82
CA LEU A 691 4.04 -0.28 9.10
C LEU A 691 5.49 -0.28 9.59
N PHE A 692 6.00 0.83 10.12
CA PHE A 692 7.34 0.93 10.68
C PHE A 692 7.50 0.06 11.93
N TRP A 693 6.45 -0.07 12.74
CA TRP A 693 6.45 -0.98 13.89
C TRP A 693 6.62 -2.44 13.47
N LEU A 694 5.96 -2.80 12.37
CA LEU A 694 6.11 -4.12 11.77
C LEU A 694 7.52 -4.33 11.21
N TRP A 695 8.08 -3.34 10.51
CA TRP A 695 9.42 -3.41 9.93
C TRP A 695 10.53 -3.48 10.98
N ALA A 696 10.36 -2.83 12.12
CA ALA A 696 11.34 -2.90 13.20
C ALA A 696 11.44 -4.30 13.82
N ARG A 697 10.37 -5.11 13.75
CA ARG A 697 10.35 -6.50 14.24
C ARG A 697 10.84 -7.53 13.23
N THR A 698 10.86 -7.21 11.93
CA THR A 698 11.41 -8.06 10.87
C THR A 698 12.89 -7.80 10.65
#